data_20aa8529c7998a8ddc2c0f61ba23b016
#
_entry.id   20aa8529c7998a8ddc2c0f61ba23b016
#
_cell.length_a   1.000
_cell.length_b   1.000
_cell.length_c   1.000
_cell.angle_alpha   90.00
_cell.angle_beta   90.00
_cell.angle_gamma   90.00
#
_symmetry.space_group_name_H-M   'P 1'
#
loop_
_entity.id
_entity.type
_entity.pdbx_description
1 polymer ?
#
loop_
_entity_poly.entity_id
_entity_poly.type
_entity_poly.pdbx_seq_one_letter_code
_entity_poly.pdbx_strand_id
1 'polypeptide(L)'
;CRDLLPLLKKYFKVEKEAGFDESLYVPPKPEFELYLDRQDMNTVGAKLMAAYGDDKYNVLEKIAPGEVRDLAEELRIKNLVEPYFNEYALTVFVLKNNEEMLYQLVSGGLRRLGEFMTIYTTENFRNLKVVSSPAVSVGISLKSDLLELKIHSDEMSREELAYLLSKYDRKKKYIRLKNGDFLNIEEDGLSTLAEVSEDLRLTETNLKKGTLIVPKYRAMYLDAALKNNQLLSIEKNKEFKGMVRNMKTIEDSDYEVPEALNSIMRSYQKNGFLWLKTLRENGFGGILADDMGLGKTLQVISLLTAEQQEMQAGEKELRRSLIVCPASLVYNWQKEITRFAPQLKTVIVAGSVPDRASIIRHSKEGEILITSYDLLKRDAEVYQKFVFAIQVIDEAQYIKNPSTQAAKGVKKITAAFKLALTGTPIENRLSELWSIFDYLMPGFLYTYQKFREEIELPIAVNQDANKMERLQRMIRPFILRRLKGDVLKDLPEKIEENVFARLDGEQMQLYDAYATRMKEMLSQQNEKEFHKGRMQILSELTKLRQLCCDPGLLLEDYHGESAKTDMCMELIVNAVGAGHKILLFSQFTSMLDRLTERLKKEGIDYYLLTGSVNKEKRMQMVESFNNDDVPVFCISLKAGGTGLNLTSADIVIHYDPWWNVAVQNQATDRAHRIGQKHVVTVYKLVAEGTIEEKIIDIQERKKKLAEQVLEGEGMDSASFTKEEILELLG
;
A
#
# COMPACT_ATOMS: atom_id res chain seq x y z
N CYS A 1 -3.63 29.45 -66.96
CA CYS A 1 -5.05 29.22 -67.38
C CYS A 1 -5.86 28.52 -66.32
N ARG A 2 -5.38 27.43 -65.69
CA ARG A 2 -6.09 26.59 -64.73
C ARG A 2 -6.76 27.33 -63.58
N ASP A 3 -6.03 28.17 -62.83
CA ASP A 3 -6.56 28.85 -61.64
C ASP A 3 -7.19 30.20 -62.00
N LEU A 4 -6.70 30.81 -63.11
CA LEU A 4 -7.15 32.12 -63.55
C LEU A 4 -8.45 32.05 -64.38
N LEU A 5 -8.60 31.02 -65.23
CA LEU A 5 -9.76 30.91 -66.12
C LEU A 5 -11.08 30.71 -65.39
N PRO A 6 -11.20 29.81 -64.37
CA PRO A 6 -12.40 29.71 -63.55
C PRO A 6 -12.70 30.98 -62.76
N LEU A 7 -11.66 31.70 -62.27
CA LEU A 7 -11.80 32.95 -61.55
C LEU A 7 -12.30 34.07 -62.47
N LEU A 8 -11.75 34.11 -63.70
CA LEU A 8 -12.19 35.07 -64.71
C LEU A 8 -13.64 34.80 -65.16
N LYS A 9 -14.03 33.55 -65.39
CA LYS A 9 -15.38 33.15 -65.75
C LYS A 9 -16.42 33.52 -64.63
N LYS A 10 -15.99 33.57 -63.37
CA LYS A 10 -16.87 33.96 -62.23
C LYS A 10 -17.18 35.46 -62.19
N TYR A 11 -16.27 36.29 -62.66
CA TYR A 11 -16.38 37.75 -62.55
C TYR A 11 -16.48 38.49 -63.87
N PHE A 12 -16.16 37.81 -65.01
CA PHE A 12 -16.09 38.41 -66.35
C PHE A 12 -16.77 37.46 -67.37
N LYS A 13 -17.34 38.09 -68.41
CA LYS A 13 -17.75 37.33 -69.62
C LYS A 13 -16.50 37.05 -70.44
N VAL A 14 -16.02 35.80 -70.38
CA VAL A 14 -14.82 35.39 -71.09
C VAL A 14 -15.19 34.96 -72.52
N GLU A 15 -14.73 35.67 -73.55
CA GLU A 15 -14.88 35.29 -74.93
C GLU A 15 -13.61 34.57 -75.36
N LYS A 16 -13.79 33.43 -76.05
CA LYS A 16 -12.70 32.58 -76.50
C LYS A 16 -12.44 32.88 -77.97
N GLU A 17 -11.16 33.00 -78.40
CA GLU A 17 -10.79 33.10 -79.75
C GLU A 17 -11.11 31.81 -80.53
N ALA A 18 -11.49 31.92 -81.78
CA ALA A 18 -11.80 30.78 -82.63
C ALA A 18 -10.55 29.89 -82.83
N GLY A 19 -10.61 28.68 -82.24
CA GLY A 19 -9.49 27.74 -82.24
C GLY A 19 -8.82 27.54 -80.86
N PHE A 20 -9.24 28.30 -79.78
CA PHE A 20 -8.79 28.02 -78.42
C PHE A 20 -9.43 26.77 -77.82
N ASP A 21 -8.65 25.72 -77.75
CA ASP A 21 -9.06 24.47 -77.08
C ASP A 21 -8.65 24.51 -75.61
N GLU A 22 -9.65 24.66 -74.76
CA GLU A 22 -9.50 24.72 -73.31
C GLU A 22 -8.91 23.43 -72.74
N SER A 23 -9.18 22.28 -73.40
CA SER A 23 -8.72 20.97 -72.94
C SER A 23 -7.17 20.81 -73.00
N LEU A 24 -6.52 21.58 -73.87
CA LEU A 24 -5.04 21.62 -73.95
C LEU A 24 -4.36 22.32 -72.77
N TYR A 25 -5.11 23.09 -71.95
CA TYR A 25 -4.54 23.93 -70.90
C TYR A 25 -5.17 23.68 -69.50
N VAL A 26 -6.35 23.07 -69.45
CA VAL A 26 -7.05 22.72 -68.25
C VAL A 26 -7.23 21.21 -68.20
N PRO A 27 -6.49 20.54 -67.34
CA PRO A 27 -6.63 19.08 -67.23
C PRO A 27 -8.06 18.70 -66.80
N PRO A 28 -8.60 17.60 -67.32
CA PRO A 28 -9.83 17.04 -66.76
C PRO A 28 -9.65 16.69 -65.30
N LYS A 29 -10.76 16.53 -64.57
CA LYS A 29 -10.71 16.14 -63.15
C LYS A 29 -10.18 14.70 -63.06
N PRO A 30 -9.05 14.49 -62.34
CA PRO A 30 -8.48 13.15 -62.21
C PRO A 30 -9.31 12.25 -61.28
N GLU A 31 -9.37 10.96 -61.60
CA GLU A 31 -9.76 9.90 -60.69
C GLU A 31 -8.51 9.21 -60.16
N PHE A 32 -8.50 8.91 -58.85
CA PHE A 32 -7.30 8.33 -58.25
C PHE A 32 -7.49 6.86 -57.94
N GLU A 33 -6.46 6.07 -58.19
CA GLU A 33 -6.40 4.64 -57.94
C GLU A 33 -5.14 4.34 -57.10
N LEU A 34 -5.33 3.61 -55.99
CA LEU A 34 -4.23 3.16 -55.14
C LEU A 34 -4.08 1.66 -55.21
N TYR A 35 -2.98 1.16 -55.69
CA TYR A 35 -2.68 -0.27 -55.82
C TYR A 35 -1.73 -0.66 -54.67
N LEU A 36 -2.24 -1.55 -53.77
CA LEU A 36 -1.53 -2.05 -52.61
C LEU A 36 -1.07 -3.47 -52.80
N ASP A 37 0.21 -3.73 -52.60
CA ASP A 37 0.80 -5.05 -52.65
C ASP A 37 1.65 -5.32 -51.39
N ARG A 38 1.46 -6.49 -50.79
CA ARG A 38 2.24 -6.97 -49.66
C ARG A 38 3.32 -7.92 -50.13
N GLN A 39 4.57 -7.47 -50.14
CA GLN A 39 5.73 -8.23 -50.59
C GLN A 39 6.19 -9.28 -49.58
N ASP A 40 6.18 -8.92 -48.30
CA ASP A 40 6.50 -9.80 -47.17
C ASP A 40 5.71 -9.40 -45.92
N MET A 41 6.04 -9.98 -44.74
CA MET A 41 5.33 -9.68 -43.50
C MET A 41 5.43 -8.20 -43.09
N ASN A 42 6.49 -7.53 -43.44
CA ASN A 42 6.84 -6.19 -42.95
C ASN A 42 6.95 -5.12 -44.04
N THR A 43 6.67 -5.50 -45.30
CA THR A 43 6.83 -4.61 -46.45
C THR A 43 5.57 -4.54 -47.30
N VAL A 44 5.05 -3.34 -47.43
CA VAL A 44 3.90 -3.04 -48.33
C VAL A 44 4.30 -1.96 -49.32
N GLY A 45 4.09 -2.24 -50.59
CA GLY A 45 4.23 -1.26 -51.67
C GLY A 45 2.87 -0.66 -52.03
N ALA A 46 2.85 0.65 -52.33
CA ALA A 46 1.68 1.35 -52.79
C ALA A 46 1.99 2.18 -54.05
N LYS A 47 1.27 1.91 -55.15
CA LYS A 47 1.36 2.68 -56.39
C LYS A 47 0.13 3.56 -56.50
N LEU A 48 0.33 4.87 -56.52
CA LEU A 48 -0.74 5.87 -56.72
C LEU A 48 -0.84 6.31 -58.17
N MET A 49 -1.97 6.07 -58.78
CA MET A 49 -2.24 6.47 -60.17
C MET A 49 -3.29 7.56 -60.21
N ALA A 50 -3.10 8.53 -61.10
CA ALA A 50 -4.10 9.51 -61.50
C ALA A 50 -4.59 9.20 -62.89
N ALA A 51 -5.88 8.96 -63.04
CA ALA A 51 -6.54 8.66 -64.33
C ALA A 51 -7.23 9.91 -64.87
N TYR A 52 -6.89 10.26 -66.09
CA TYR A 52 -7.43 11.39 -66.84
C TYR A 52 -8.15 10.84 -68.14
N GLY A 53 -9.37 10.30 -67.94
CA GLY A 53 -10.03 9.54 -69.01
C GLY A 53 -9.31 8.21 -69.27
N ASP A 54 -8.87 7.99 -70.51
CA ASP A 54 -8.15 6.75 -70.88
C ASP A 54 -6.66 6.75 -70.47
N ASP A 55 -6.09 7.92 -70.13
CA ASP A 55 -4.68 8.06 -69.78
C ASP A 55 -4.49 7.91 -68.27
N LYS A 56 -3.48 7.12 -67.83
CA LYS A 56 -3.14 6.91 -66.42
C LYS A 56 -1.68 7.24 -66.16
N TYR A 57 -1.43 8.11 -65.21
CA TYR A 57 -0.11 8.53 -64.78
C TYR A 57 0.19 8.12 -63.35
N ASN A 58 1.42 7.73 -63.08
CA ASN A 58 1.88 7.57 -61.73
C ASN A 58 2.17 8.92 -61.09
N VAL A 59 1.58 9.21 -59.95
CA VAL A 59 1.72 10.50 -59.25
C VAL A 59 3.17 10.79 -58.82
N LEU A 60 4.00 9.78 -58.66
CA LEU A 60 5.39 9.91 -58.28
C LEU A 60 6.36 9.99 -59.47
N GLU A 61 5.87 9.79 -60.68
CA GLU A 61 6.70 9.90 -61.89
C GLU A 61 6.91 11.36 -62.33
N LYS A 62 8.05 11.61 -62.97
CA LYS A 62 8.33 12.91 -63.57
C LYS A 62 7.39 13.15 -64.74
N ILE A 63 6.91 14.37 -64.83
CA ILE A 63 6.01 14.80 -65.91
C ILE A 63 6.81 14.85 -67.22
N ALA A 64 6.27 14.21 -68.25
CA ALA A 64 6.84 14.28 -69.57
C ALA A 64 6.37 15.56 -70.34
N PRO A 65 7.17 16.08 -71.31
CA PRO A 65 6.78 17.23 -72.12
C PRO A 65 5.46 16.94 -72.88
N GLY A 66 4.44 17.75 -72.69
CA GLY A 66 3.15 17.63 -73.35
C GLY A 66 2.02 17.01 -72.53
N GLU A 67 2.32 16.47 -71.33
CA GLU A 67 1.31 16.01 -70.39
C GLU A 67 0.57 17.17 -69.70
N VAL A 68 -0.74 17.14 -69.73
CA VAL A 68 -1.61 18.13 -69.05
C VAL A 68 -2.26 17.46 -67.84
N ARG A 69 -1.64 17.69 -66.65
CA ARG A 69 -2.04 17.05 -65.38
C ARG A 69 -2.42 18.08 -64.34
N ASP A 70 -3.34 17.72 -63.40
CA ASP A 70 -3.75 18.51 -62.26
C ASP A 70 -2.79 18.29 -61.08
N LEU A 71 -1.61 18.93 -61.11
CA LEU A 71 -0.57 18.73 -60.11
C LEU A 71 -0.97 19.17 -58.72
N ALA A 72 -1.90 20.11 -58.56
CA ALA A 72 -2.33 20.53 -57.24
C ALA A 72 -3.21 19.49 -56.59
N GLU A 73 -4.10 18.87 -57.35
CA GLU A 73 -4.96 17.81 -56.85
C GLU A 73 -4.14 16.52 -56.62
N GLU A 74 -3.20 16.20 -57.52
CA GLU A 74 -2.27 15.08 -57.32
C GLU A 74 -1.42 15.24 -56.07
N LEU A 75 -0.90 16.46 -55.78
CA LEU A 75 -0.14 16.76 -54.59
C LEU A 75 -1.03 16.64 -53.33
N ARG A 76 -2.27 17.12 -53.40
CA ARG A 76 -3.24 17.00 -52.31
C ARG A 76 -3.48 15.53 -51.95
N ILE A 77 -3.71 14.69 -52.94
CA ILE A 77 -3.95 13.26 -52.77
C ILE A 77 -2.69 12.53 -52.35
N LYS A 78 -1.53 12.88 -52.88
CA LYS A 78 -0.24 12.37 -52.43
C LYS A 78 -0.04 12.62 -50.93
N ASN A 79 -0.29 13.84 -50.48
CA ASN A 79 -0.18 14.20 -49.04
C ASN A 79 -1.16 13.45 -48.12
N LEU A 80 -2.25 12.91 -48.63
CA LEU A 80 -3.14 12.02 -47.90
C LEU A 80 -2.62 10.59 -47.78
N VAL A 81 -1.88 10.11 -48.77
CA VAL A 81 -1.28 8.77 -48.82
C VAL A 81 0.04 8.67 -48.07
N GLU A 82 0.90 9.67 -48.27
CA GLU A 82 2.29 9.73 -47.78
C GLU A 82 2.42 9.41 -46.27
N PRO A 83 1.55 9.86 -45.33
CA PRO A 83 1.69 9.60 -43.90
C PRO A 83 1.62 8.10 -43.53
N TYR A 84 1.14 7.23 -44.38
CA TYR A 84 1.09 5.80 -44.16
C TYR A 84 2.32 5.02 -44.64
N PHE A 85 3.32 5.71 -45.22
CA PHE A 85 4.52 5.10 -45.80
C PHE A 85 5.76 5.83 -45.32
N ASN A 86 6.85 5.11 -45.15
CA ASN A 86 8.09 5.67 -44.62
C ASN A 86 9.27 5.72 -45.57
N GLU A 87 9.15 5.13 -46.77
CA GLU A 87 10.17 5.11 -47.82
C GLU A 87 9.54 5.27 -49.20
N TYR A 88 10.39 5.56 -50.17
CA TYR A 88 10.07 5.59 -51.60
C TYR A 88 11.02 4.66 -52.36
N ALA A 89 10.46 3.84 -53.22
CA ALA A 89 11.26 3.05 -54.19
C ALA A 89 10.84 3.42 -55.61
N LEU A 90 11.66 4.23 -56.26
CA LEU A 90 11.35 4.77 -57.58
C LEU A 90 10.01 5.53 -57.59
N THR A 91 8.95 4.88 -58.10
CA THR A 91 7.62 5.45 -58.29
C THR A 91 6.55 4.79 -57.38
N VAL A 92 7.01 4.17 -56.29
CA VAL A 92 6.16 3.44 -55.36
C VAL A 92 6.41 3.94 -53.93
N PHE A 93 5.36 4.22 -53.19
CA PHE A 93 5.45 4.37 -51.74
C PHE A 93 5.75 3.02 -51.13
N VAL A 94 6.65 2.99 -50.16
CA VAL A 94 7.00 1.76 -49.45
C VAL A 94 6.83 1.97 -47.96
N LEU A 95 6.11 1.08 -47.31
CA LEU A 95 6.09 0.93 -45.90
C LEU A 95 6.94 -0.27 -45.54
N LYS A 96 8.00 -0.05 -44.75
CA LYS A 96 8.95 -1.09 -44.41
C LYS A 96 9.31 -1.06 -42.93
N ASN A 97 9.24 -2.22 -42.29
CA ASN A 97 9.63 -2.43 -40.88
C ASN A 97 8.97 -1.45 -39.87
N ASN A 98 7.76 -0.96 -40.15
CA ASN A 98 7.01 -0.11 -39.26
C ASN A 98 5.61 -0.68 -39.02
N GLU A 99 5.48 -1.45 -37.93
CA GLU A 99 4.22 -2.12 -37.57
C GLU A 99 3.11 -1.12 -37.20
N GLU A 100 3.45 -0.01 -36.57
CA GLU A 100 2.49 1.02 -36.18
C GLU A 100 1.80 1.65 -37.40
N MET A 101 2.59 2.04 -38.39
CA MET A 101 2.07 2.60 -39.65
C MET A 101 1.24 1.55 -40.41
N LEU A 102 1.68 0.29 -40.40
CA LEU A 102 0.92 -0.80 -41.05
C LEU A 102 -0.42 -1.02 -40.37
N TYR A 103 -0.46 -1.02 -39.03
CA TYR A 103 -1.70 -1.10 -38.27
C TYR A 103 -2.61 0.09 -38.57
N GLN A 104 -2.10 1.31 -38.58
CA GLN A 104 -2.87 2.52 -38.89
C GLN A 104 -3.43 2.50 -40.31
N LEU A 105 -2.66 2.00 -41.28
CA LEU A 105 -3.14 1.83 -42.67
C LEU A 105 -4.33 0.86 -42.72
N VAL A 106 -4.22 -0.32 -42.10
CA VAL A 106 -5.21 -1.37 -42.20
C VAL A 106 -6.45 -1.12 -41.31
N SER A 107 -6.26 -0.58 -40.11
CA SER A 107 -7.34 -0.36 -39.13
C SER A 107 -8.29 0.77 -39.47
N GLY A 108 -7.81 1.81 -40.16
CA GLY A 108 -8.64 2.98 -40.51
C GLY A 108 -8.20 3.74 -41.74
N GLY A 109 -6.90 3.61 -42.10
CA GLY A 109 -6.30 4.33 -43.25
C GLY A 109 -6.97 3.98 -44.57
N LEU A 110 -7.20 2.70 -44.86
CA LEU A 110 -7.87 2.25 -46.07
C LEU A 110 -9.30 2.82 -46.21
N ARG A 111 -10.05 2.86 -45.13
CA ARG A 111 -11.40 3.44 -45.15
C ARG A 111 -11.37 4.92 -45.48
N ARG A 112 -10.45 5.65 -44.82
CA ARG A 112 -10.27 7.11 -45.04
C ARG A 112 -9.78 7.41 -46.49
N LEU A 113 -8.83 6.63 -46.99
CA LEU A 113 -8.29 6.81 -48.36
C LEU A 113 -9.38 6.44 -49.38
N GLY A 114 -10.21 5.43 -49.14
CA GLY A 114 -11.31 5.02 -49.99
C GLY A 114 -12.42 6.07 -50.22
N GLU A 115 -12.47 7.13 -49.35
CA GLU A 115 -13.36 8.28 -49.59
C GLU A 115 -12.88 9.18 -50.75
N PHE A 116 -11.59 9.08 -51.10
CA PHE A 116 -10.95 9.96 -52.13
C PHE A 116 -10.46 9.22 -53.34
N MET A 117 -10.30 7.89 -53.30
CA MET A 117 -9.72 7.09 -54.38
C MET A 117 -10.20 5.67 -54.38
N THR A 118 -10.14 4.99 -55.52
CA THR A 118 -10.41 3.56 -55.64
C THR A 118 -9.18 2.76 -55.20
N ILE A 119 -9.36 1.81 -54.29
CA ILE A 119 -8.27 1.01 -53.72
C ILE A 119 -8.31 -0.40 -54.30
N TYR A 120 -7.22 -0.78 -54.94
CA TYR A 120 -6.98 -2.15 -55.44
C TYR A 120 -5.94 -2.84 -54.56
N THR A 121 -6.22 -4.07 -54.17
CA THR A 121 -5.34 -4.85 -53.27
C THR A 121 -5.02 -6.18 -53.87
N THR A 122 -3.76 -6.62 -53.78
CA THR A 122 -3.41 -8.02 -54.11
C THR A 122 -4.00 -8.98 -53.09
N GLU A 123 -4.07 -10.27 -53.43
CA GLU A 123 -4.53 -11.30 -52.53
C GLU A 123 -3.70 -11.37 -51.23
N ASN A 124 -2.39 -11.22 -51.34
CA ASN A 124 -1.48 -11.20 -50.21
C ASN A 124 -1.77 -10.03 -49.23
N PHE A 125 -2.15 -8.86 -49.76
CA PHE A 125 -2.53 -7.74 -48.92
C PHE A 125 -3.93 -7.93 -48.32
N ARG A 126 -4.88 -8.47 -49.06
CA ARG A 126 -6.27 -8.71 -48.63
C ARG A 126 -6.37 -9.70 -47.47
N ASN A 127 -5.40 -10.62 -47.38
CA ASN A 127 -5.30 -11.59 -46.28
C ASN A 127 -4.83 -10.95 -44.96
N LEU A 128 -4.35 -9.70 -44.97
CA LEU A 128 -4.00 -8.99 -43.77
C LEU A 128 -5.25 -8.37 -43.14
N LYS A 129 -5.61 -8.83 -41.94
CA LYS A 129 -6.86 -8.44 -41.26
C LYS A 129 -6.57 -7.82 -39.89
N VAL A 130 -7.47 -6.95 -39.48
CA VAL A 130 -7.61 -6.56 -38.07
C VAL A 130 -8.78 -7.36 -37.51
N VAL A 131 -8.49 -8.25 -36.57
CA VAL A 131 -9.46 -9.11 -35.91
C VAL A 131 -9.78 -8.57 -34.52
N SER A 132 -11.04 -8.81 -34.09
CA SER A 132 -11.46 -8.50 -32.72
C SER A 132 -10.88 -9.51 -31.73
N SER A 133 -10.82 -9.13 -30.45
CA SER A 133 -10.39 -10.03 -29.40
C SER A 133 -11.30 -11.27 -29.28
N PRO A 134 -10.70 -12.45 -29.09
CA PRO A 134 -11.46 -13.68 -28.94
C PRO A 134 -12.26 -13.69 -27.64
N ALA A 135 -13.39 -14.37 -27.63
CA ALA A 135 -14.11 -14.68 -26.41
C ALA A 135 -13.31 -15.66 -25.57
N VAL A 136 -13.09 -15.33 -24.29
CA VAL A 136 -12.32 -16.15 -23.35
C VAL A 136 -13.17 -16.52 -22.14
N SER A 137 -13.13 -17.80 -21.78
CA SER A 137 -13.80 -18.35 -20.60
C SER A 137 -12.77 -18.65 -19.49
N VAL A 138 -13.11 -18.29 -18.25
CA VAL A 138 -12.29 -18.54 -17.06
C VAL A 138 -13.06 -19.40 -16.07
N GLY A 139 -12.67 -20.65 -15.93
CA GLY A 139 -13.19 -21.54 -14.89
C GLY A 139 -12.35 -21.44 -13.61
N ILE A 140 -12.99 -21.23 -12.46
CA ILE A 140 -12.36 -21.20 -11.15
C ILE A 140 -12.97 -22.27 -10.27
N SER A 141 -12.17 -23.20 -9.79
CA SER A 141 -12.61 -24.22 -8.84
C SER A 141 -11.69 -24.29 -7.62
N LEU A 142 -12.31 -24.31 -6.43
CA LEU A 142 -11.60 -24.55 -5.17
C LEU A 142 -11.61 -26.07 -4.93
N LYS A 143 -10.41 -26.65 -4.72
CA LYS A 143 -10.23 -28.05 -4.34
C LYS A 143 -9.27 -28.10 -3.15
N SER A 144 -9.79 -28.41 -1.98
CA SER A 144 -9.04 -28.36 -0.71
C SER A 144 -8.45 -26.96 -0.48
N ASP A 145 -7.12 -26.85 -0.41
CA ASP A 145 -6.41 -25.57 -0.18
C ASP A 145 -5.80 -24.94 -1.45
N LEU A 146 -6.20 -25.44 -2.63
CA LEU A 146 -5.70 -24.96 -3.91
C LEU A 146 -6.85 -24.49 -4.81
N LEU A 147 -6.57 -23.46 -5.58
CA LEU A 147 -7.43 -22.99 -6.67
C LEU A 147 -6.94 -23.55 -7.99
N GLU A 148 -7.86 -24.15 -8.72
CA GLU A 148 -7.65 -24.57 -10.08
C GLU A 148 -8.29 -23.54 -11.03
N LEU A 149 -7.46 -22.89 -11.84
CA LEU A 149 -7.86 -21.95 -12.87
C LEU A 149 -7.79 -22.63 -14.23
N LYS A 150 -8.87 -22.55 -15.02
CA LYS A 150 -8.92 -23.03 -16.40
C LYS A 150 -9.21 -21.84 -17.31
N ILE A 151 -8.30 -21.54 -18.22
CA ILE A 151 -8.46 -20.47 -19.20
C ILE A 151 -8.64 -21.15 -20.56
N HIS A 152 -9.73 -20.84 -21.23
CA HIS A 152 -10.12 -21.47 -22.49
C HIS A 152 -10.77 -20.44 -23.45
N SER A 153 -10.52 -20.63 -24.74
CA SER A 153 -11.21 -19.93 -25.82
C SER A 153 -11.64 -20.95 -26.87
N ASP A 154 -12.84 -20.82 -27.36
CA ASP A 154 -13.36 -21.67 -28.47
C ASP A 154 -12.83 -21.18 -29.83
N GLU A 155 -12.41 -19.94 -29.93
CA GLU A 155 -11.96 -19.27 -31.15
C GLU A 155 -10.46 -19.37 -31.40
N MET A 156 -9.66 -19.78 -30.38
CA MET A 156 -8.21 -19.74 -30.44
C MET A 156 -7.58 -20.94 -29.70
N SER A 157 -6.45 -21.40 -30.22
CA SER A 157 -5.70 -22.48 -29.58
C SER A 157 -5.04 -21.97 -28.26
N ARG A 158 -4.76 -22.91 -27.35
CA ARG A 158 -4.10 -22.59 -26.06
C ARG A 158 -2.70 -21.97 -26.25
N GLU A 159 -1.99 -22.42 -27.28
CA GLU A 159 -0.68 -21.90 -27.65
C GLU A 159 -0.73 -20.45 -28.12
N GLU A 160 -1.74 -20.10 -28.90
CA GLU A 160 -1.96 -18.73 -29.38
C GLU A 160 -2.40 -17.82 -28.22
N LEU A 161 -3.34 -18.27 -27.39
CA LEU A 161 -3.77 -17.52 -26.20
C LEU A 161 -2.62 -17.27 -25.24
N ALA A 162 -1.79 -18.31 -24.98
CA ALA A 162 -0.58 -18.15 -24.14
C ALA A 162 0.41 -17.15 -24.74
N TYR A 163 0.60 -17.19 -26.06
CA TYR A 163 1.44 -16.23 -26.76
C TYR A 163 0.90 -14.79 -26.62
N LEU A 164 -0.40 -14.59 -26.83
CA LEU A 164 -1.05 -13.29 -26.71
C LEU A 164 -0.89 -12.71 -25.31
N LEU A 165 -1.21 -13.48 -24.26
CA LEU A 165 -1.06 -13.03 -22.87
C LEU A 165 0.39 -12.71 -22.50
N SER A 166 1.37 -13.44 -23.08
CA SER A 166 2.80 -13.19 -22.86
C SER A 166 3.33 -11.93 -23.56
N LYS A 167 2.68 -11.48 -24.63
CA LYS A 167 3.05 -10.32 -25.44
C LYS A 167 2.18 -9.10 -25.18
N TYR A 168 1.18 -9.24 -24.30
CA TYR A 168 0.27 -8.17 -23.98
C TYR A 168 1.03 -6.97 -23.38
N ASP A 169 0.86 -5.79 -24.00
CA ASP A 169 1.42 -4.53 -23.52
C ASP A 169 0.30 -3.48 -23.50
N ARG A 170 -0.07 -2.99 -22.33
CA ARG A 170 -1.12 -1.98 -22.14
C ARG A 170 -0.89 -0.66 -22.88
N LYS A 171 0.34 -0.38 -23.29
CA LYS A 171 0.69 0.82 -24.03
C LYS A 171 0.40 0.71 -25.52
N LYS A 172 0.19 -0.51 -26.02
CA LYS A 172 -0.11 -0.77 -27.42
C LYS A 172 -1.62 -0.92 -27.62
N LYS A 173 -2.10 -0.55 -28.82
CA LYS A 173 -3.49 -0.68 -29.23
C LYS A 173 -3.78 -2.01 -29.92
N TYR A 174 -2.74 -2.75 -30.26
CA TYR A 174 -2.81 -4.01 -31.00
C TYR A 174 -1.69 -4.97 -30.64
N ILE A 175 -1.92 -6.24 -30.93
CA ILE A 175 -0.89 -7.30 -30.92
C ILE A 175 -0.81 -7.90 -32.31
N ARG A 176 0.39 -8.12 -32.84
CA ARG A 176 0.61 -8.78 -34.11
C ARG A 176 0.64 -10.31 -33.91
N LEU A 177 -0.24 -11.03 -34.61
CA LEU A 177 -0.31 -12.48 -34.58
C LEU A 177 0.80 -13.11 -35.44
N LYS A 178 1.06 -14.40 -35.23
CA LYS A 178 2.08 -15.15 -35.97
C LYS A 178 1.80 -15.26 -37.49
N ASN A 179 0.51 -15.24 -37.89
CA ASN A 179 0.09 -15.20 -39.28
C ASN A 179 0.21 -13.83 -39.94
N GLY A 180 0.56 -12.80 -39.15
CA GLY A 180 0.73 -11.41 -39.56
C GLY A 180 -0.48 -10.52 -39.37
N ASP A 181 -1.64 -11.04 -38.98
CA ASP A 181 -2.84 -10.28 -38.66
C ASP A 181 -2.64 -9.41 -37.42
N PHE A 182 -3.45 -8.39 -37.27
CA PHE A 182 -3.49 -7.54 -36.09
C PHE A 182 -4.69 -7.87 -35.24
N LEU A 183 -4.46 -8.09 -33.94
CA LEU A 183 -5.51 -8.20 -32.94
C LEU A 183 -5.69 -6.82 -32.28
N ASN A 184 -6.89 -6.24 -32.37
CA ASN A 184 -7.22 -5.01 -31.64
C ASN A 184 -7.47 -5.33 -30.17
N ILE A 185 -6.81 -4.58 -29.25
CA ILE A 185 -6.86 -4.79 -27.80
C ILE A 185 -7.38 -3.57 -27.04
N GLU A 186 -7.96 -2.56 -27.72
CA GLU A 186 -8.46 -1.34 -27.05
C GLU A 186 -9.63 -1.59 -26.11
N GLU A 187 -10.49 -2.59 -26.41
CA GLU A 187 -11.67 -2.94 -25.59
C GLU A 187 -11.79 -4.45 -25.48
N ASP A 188 -11.03 -5.11 -24.59
CA ASP A 188 -11.07 -6.57 -24.51
C ASP A 188 -10.97 -7.14 -23.09
N GLY A 189 -11.41 -8.41 -22.96
CA GLY A 189 -11.21 -9.20 -21.75
C GLY A 189 -9.76 -9.64 -21.54
N LEU A 190 -8.89 -9.56 -22.55
CA LEU A 190 -7.50 -9.99 -22.48
C LEU A 190 -6.68 -9.07 -21.57
N SER A 191 -7.03 -7.78 -21.44
CA SER A 191 -6.37 -6.84 -20.54
C SER A 191 -6.42 -7.32 -19.08
N THR A 192 -7.61 -7.74 -18.63
CA THR A 192 -7.81 -8.28 -17.29
C THR A 192 -7.11 -9.63 -17.10
N LEU A 193 -7.11 -10.48 -18.11
CA LEU A 193 -6.42 -11.76 -18.05
C LEU A 193 -4.89 -11.60 -18.08
N ALA A 194 -4.38 -10.65 -18.83
CA ALA A 194 -2.95 -10.32 -18.84
C ALA A 194 -2.53 -9.79 -17.47
N GLU A 195 -3.33 -8.91 -16.84
CA GLU A 195 -3.12 -8.46 -15.49
C GLU A 195 -3.11 -9.60 -14.48
N VAL A 196 -4.13 -10.46 -14.52
CA VAL A 196 -4.21 -11.66 -13.68
C VAL A 196 -3.02 -12.59 -13.92
N SER A 197 -2.61 -12.78 -15.18
CA SER A 197 -1.45 -13.60 -15.55
C SER A 197 -0.15 -13.03 -15.00
N GLU A 198 0.06 -11.74 -15.10
CA GLU A 198 1.20 -11.03 -14.49
C GLU A 198 1.17 -11.17 -12.98
N ASP A 199 0.01 -10.97 -12.37
CA ASP A 199 -0.19 -11.00 -10.93
C ASP A 199 -0.03 -12.39 -10.32
N LEU A 200 -0.48 -13.42 -11.01
CA LEU A 200 -0.29 -14.82 -10.62
C LEU A 200 1.04 -15.39 -11.13
N ARG A 201 1.78 -14.63 -11.94
CA ARG A 201 3.05 -15.03 -12.56
C ARG A 201 2.93 -16.27 -13.40
N LEU A 202 1.92 -16.27 -14.23
CA LEU A 202 1.73 -17.37 -15.14
C LEU A 202 2.76 -17.27 -16.27
N THR A 203 3.61 -18.26 -16.37
CA THR A 203 4.54 -18.37 -17.49
C THR A 203 3.78 -18.88 -18.72
N GLU A 204 4.32 -18.63 -19.92
CA GLU A 204 3.78 -19.20 -21.16
C GLU A 204 3.61 -20.73 -21.06
N THR A 205 4.52 -21.41 -20.40
CA THR A 205 4.46 -22.86 -20.13
C THR A 205 3.29 -23.23 -19.22
N ASN A 206 2.99 -22.41 -18.22
CA ASN A 206 1.81 -22.62 -17.37
C ASN A 206 0.51 -22.42 -18.15
N LEU A 207 0.40 -21.36 -18.94
CA LEU A 207 -0.76 -21.05 -19.75
C LEU A 207 -1.05 -22.14 -20.80
N LYS A 208 -0.02 -22.68 -21.45
CA LYS A 208 -0.15 -23.81 -22.40
C LYS A 208 -0.72 -25.08 -21.77
N LYS A 209 -0.50 -25.33 -20.47
CA LYS A 209 -1.10 -26.49 -19.78
C LYS A 209 -2.63 -26.37 -19.64
N GLY A 210 -3.17 -25.18 -19.77
CA GLY A 210 -4.62 -24.91 -19.74
C GLY A 210 -5.29 -25.05 -18.37
N THR A 211 -4.60 -25.62 -17.38
CA THR A 211 -5.03 -25.74 -15.99
C THR A 211 -3.92 -25.25 -15.11
N LEU A 212 -4.21 -24.26 -14.27
CA LEU A 212 -3.26 -23.59 -13.41
C LEU A 212 -3.64 -23.82 -11.95
N ILE A 213 -2.66 -24.14 -11.13
CA ILE A 213 -2.87 -24.34 -9.71
C ILE A 213 -2.25 -23.16 -8.97
N VAL A 214 -3.06 -22.44 -8.20
CA VAL A 214 -2.63 -21.30 -7.39
C VAL A 214 -3.10 -21.45 -5.95
N PRO A 215 -2.39 -20.87 -4.98
CA PRO A 215 -2.77 -20.95 -3.57
C PRO A 215 -4.16 -20.34 -3.32
N LYS A 216 -4.90 -20.92 -2.37
CA LYS A 216 -6.26 -20.52 -1.96
C LYS A 216 -6.37 -19.04 -1.59
N TYR A 217 -5.34 -18.45 -0.99
CA TYR A 217 -5.35 -17.04 -0.58
C TYR A 217 -5.45 -16.05 -1.77
N ARG A 218 -5.27 -16.53 -3.00
CA ARG A 218 -5.50 -15.71 -4.21
C ARG A 218 -6.98 -15.58 -4.59
N ALA A 219 -7.87 -16.32 -3.93
CA ALA A 219 -9.29 -16.37 -4.27
C ALA A 219 -9.98 -15.02 -4.24
N MET A 220 -9.77 -14.25 -3.18
CA MET A 220 -10.40 -12.93 -3.01
C MET A 220 -9.90 -11.93 -4.06
N TYR A 221 -8.60 -11.97 -4.36
CA TYR A 221 -8.01 -11.17 -5.42
C TYR A 221 -8.62 -11.54 -6.80
N LEU A 222 -8.68 -12.82 -7.12
CA LEU A 222 -9.26 -13.29 -8.39
C LEU A 222 -10.73 -12.92 -8.52
N ASP A 223 -11.52 -13.06 -7.46
CA ASP A 223 -12.92 -12.68 -7.48
C ASP A 223 -13.09 -11.16 -7.72
N ALA A 224 -12.25 -10.35 -7.11
CA ALA A 224 -12.27 -8.89 -7.28
C ALA A 224 -11.79 -8.45 -8.67
N ALA A 225 -10.69 -9.03 -9.17
CA ALA A 225 -10.11 -8.68 -10.47
C ALA A 225 -11.03 -9.05 -11.65
N LEU A 226 -11.71 -10.20 -11.55
CA LEU A 226 -12.56 -10.71 -12.65
C LEU A 226 -14.01 -10.21 -12.59
N LYS A 227 -14.48 -9.65 -11.46
CA LYS A 227 -15.90 -9.29 -11.25
C LYS A 227 -16.44 -8.24 -12.23
N ASN A 228 -15.63 -7.28 -12.63
CA ASN A 228 -16.06 -6.12 -13.40
C ASN A 228 -15.89 -6.26 -14.91
N ASN A 229 -15.47 -7.43 -15.41
CA ASN A 229 -15.26 -7.63 -16.85
C ASN A 229 -16.44 -8.36 -17.46
N GLN A 230 -17.24 -7.64 -18.25
CA GLN A 230 -18.41 -8.19 -18.98
C GLN A 230 -18.02 -9.02 -20.22
N LEU A 231 -16.77 -8.93 -20.66
CA LEU A 231 -16.27 -9.60 -21.87
C LEU A 231 -15.68 -10.99 -21.58
N LEU A 232 -15.54 -11.36 -20.29
CA LEU A 232 -15.08 -12.67 -19.86
C LEU A 232 -16.25 -13.52 -19.37
N SER A 233 -16.37 -14.74 -19.89
CA SER A 233 -17.25 -15.75 -19.31
C SER A 233 -16.59 -16.38 -18.09
N ILE A 234 -17.16 -16.18 -16.89
CA ILE A 234 -16.54 -16.64 -15.63
C ILE A 234 -17.41 -17.73 -15.00
N GLU A 235 -16.86 -18.92 -14.92
CA GLU A 235 -17.48 -20.05 -14.25
C GLU A 235 -16.81 -20.29 -12.89
N LYS A 236 -17.61 -20.34 -11.82
CA LYS A 236 -17.16 -20.54 -10.43
C LYS A 236 -17.87 -21.73 -9.82
N ASN A 237 -17.13 -22.69 -9.23
CA ASN A 237 -17.73 -23.81 -8.53
C ASN A 237 -18.42 -23.39 -7.23
N LYS A 238 -19.20 -24.29 -6.62
CA LYS A 238 -19.99 -23.99 -5.42
C LYS A 238 -19.09 -23.65 -4.21
N GLU A 239 -18.00 -24.38 -4.06
CA GLU A 239 -17.04 -24.20 -2.95
C GLU A 239 -16.37 -22.83 -3.02
N PHE A 240 -15.93 -22.39 -4.22
CA PHE A 240 -15.35 -21.06 -4.40
C PHE A 240 -16.39 -19.96 -4.12
N LYS A 241 -17.61 -20.09 -4.67
CA LYS A 241 -18.70 -19.12 -4.41
C LYS A 241 -19.05 -19.04 -2.92
N GLY A 242 -19.13 -20.20 -2.24
CA GLY A 242 -19.38 -20.27 -0.80
C GLY A 242 -18.31 -19.55 0.01
N MET A 243 -17.03 -19.84 -0.25
CA MET A 243 -15.90 -19.20 0.43
C MET A 243 -15.90 -17.69 0.20
N VAL A 244 -16.04 -17.22 -1.04
CA VAL A 244 -16.05 -15.78 -1.34
C VAL A 244 -17.24 -15.09 -0.68
N ARG A 245 -18.43 -15.72 -0.65
CA ARG A 245 -19.61 -15.21 0.05
C ARG A 245 -19.31 -15.07 1.54
N ASN A 246 -18.84 -16.11 2.19
CA ASN A 246 -18.51 -16.09 3.63
C ASN A 246 -17.49 -15.01 4.00
N MET A 247 -16.50 -14.77 3.12
CA MET A 247 -15.51 -13.70 3.31
C MET A 247 -16.08 -12.29 3.10
N LYS A 248 -17.17 -12.13 2.33
CA LYS A 248 -17.76 -10.81 2.03
C LYS A 248 -18.93 -10.45 2.93
N THR A 249 -19.72 -11.44 3.36
CA THR A 249 -20.93 -11.24 4.19
C THR A 249 -20.70 -11.86 5.56
N ILE A 250 -19.74 -11.28 6.29
CA ILE A 250 -19.32 -11.79 7.61
C ILE A 250 -20.47 -11.73 8.62
N GLU A 251 -21.34 -10.73 8.49
CA GLU A 251 -22.51 -10.53 9.38
C GLU A 251 -23.58 -11.63 9.20
N ASP A 252 -23.65 -12.24 8.04
CA ASP A 252 -24.58 -13.34 7.73
C ASP A 252 -23.95 -14.73 8.00
N SER A 253 -22.84 -14.79 8.73
CA SER A 253 -22.18 -16.07 9.04
C SER A 253 -22.95 -16.86 10.09
N ASP A 254 -22.96 -18.18 9.94
CA ASP A 254 -23.59 -19.12 10.90
C ASP A 254 -22.81 -19.27 12.22
N TYR A 255 -21.73 -18.47 12.41
CA TYR A 255 -20.91 -18.55 13.62
C TYR A 255 -21.51 -17.73 14.76
N GLU A 256 -21.50 -18.31 15.95
CA GLU A 256 -22.00 -17.66 17.14
C GLU A 256 -20.87 -17.25 18.10
N VAL A 257 -21.03 -16.07 18.71
CA VAL A 257 -20.13 -15.60 19.76
C VAL A 257 -20.34 -16.51 21.00
N PRO A 258 -19.27 -16.99 21.66
CA PRO A 258 -19.40 -17.78 22.89
C PRO A 258 -20.33 -17.10 23.89
N GLU A 259 -21.30 -17.83 24.40
CA GLU A 259 -22.42 -17.32 25.22
C GLU A 259 -21.94 -16.48 26.41
N ALA A 260 -20.89 -16.94 27.11
CA ALA A 260 -20.29 -16.21 28.23
C ALA A 260 -19.76 -14.81 27.90
N LEU A 261 -19.42 -14.56 26.61
CA LEU A 261 -18.85 -13.29 26.14
C LEU A 261 -19.88 -12.44 25.39
N ASN A 262 -20.99 -13.03 24.96
CA ASN A 262 -21.98 -12.37 24.13
C ASN A 262 -22.59 -11.11 24.76
N SER A 263 -22.83 -11.12 26.08
CA SER A 263 -23.35 -9.97 26.82
C SER A 263 -22.30 -8.87 27.09
N ILE A 264 -21.00 -9.21 27.02
CA ILE A 264 -19.88 -8.31 27.34
C ILE A 264 -19.38 -7.60 26.09
N MET A 265 -19.41 -8.28 24.94
CA MET A 265 -18.90 -7.77 23.70
C MET A 265 -19.84 -6.74 23.04
N ARG A 266 -19.27 -5.63 22.60
CA ARG A 266 -19.96 -4.64 21.78
C ARG A 266 -20.21 -5.16 20.35
N SER A 267 -21.19 -4.60 19.63
CA SER A 267 -21.56 -5.05 18.27
C SER A 267 -20.35 -5.14 17.31
N TYR A 268 -19.52 -4.12 17.25
CA TYR A 268 -18.34 -4.15 16.41
C TYR A 268 -17.32 -5.23 16.84
N GLN A 269 -17.21 -5.55 18.12
CA GLN A 269 -16.33 -6.62 18.61
C GLN A 269 -16.86 -8.00 18.19
N LYS A 270 -18.20 -8.19 18.21
CA LYS A 270 -18.86 -9.38 17.68
C LYS A 270 -18.55 -9.55 16.19
N ASN A 271 -18.69 -8.48 15.39
CA ASN A 271 -18.31 -8.50 13.98
C ASN A 271 -16.82 -8.82 13.79
N GLY A 272 -15.95 -8.32 14.67
CA GLY A 272 -14.53 -8.67 14.67
C GLY A 272 -14.28 -10.15 14.97
N PHE A 273 -14.99 -10.73 15.93
CA PHE A 273 -14.95 -12.17 16.21
C PHE A 273 -15.41 -12.98 14.99
N LEU A 274 -16.54 -12.62 14.36
CA LEU A 274 -17.04 -13.30 13.17
C LEU A 274 -16.03 -13.27 12.03
N TRP A 275 -15.38 -12.13 11.82
CA TRP A 275 -14.30 -11.99 10.84
C TRP A 275 -13.09 -12.89 11.16
N LEU A 276 -12.62 -12.90 12.41
CA LEU A 276 -11.53 -13.78 12.86
C LEU A 276 -11.88 -15.26 12.67
N LYS A 277 -13.11 -15.64 13.01
CA LYS A 277 -13.61 -17.00 12.84
C LYS A 277 -13.69 -17.39 11.36
N THR A 278 -14.20 -16.49 10.52
CA THR A 278 -14.26 -16.71 9.07
C THR A 278 -12.85 -16.91 8.47
N LEU A 279 -11.87 -16.10 8.86
CA LEU A 279 -10.49 -16.30 8.43
C LEU A 279 -9.95 -17.66 8.86
N ARG A 280 -10.16 -18.01 10.15
CA ARG A 280 -9.71 -19.27 10.74
C ARG A 280 -10.25 -20.48 9.99
N GLU A 281 -11.55 -20.52 9.72
CA GLU A 281 -12.21 -21.63 9.04
C GLU A 281 -11.82 -21.73 7.54
N ASN A 282 -11.46 -20.61 6.94
CA ASN A 282 -10.94 -20.60 5.58
C ASN A 282 -9.42 -20.82 5.50
N GLY A 283 -8.70 -20.97 6.61
CA GLY A 283 -7.26 -21.19 6.65
C GLY A 283 -6.44 -19.98 6.22
N PHE A 284 -6.96 -18.76 6.42
CA PHE A 284 -6.28 -17.50 6.13
C PHE A 284 -5.76 -16.85 7.40
N GLY A 285 -4.56 -16.30 7.37
CA GLY A 285 -4.10 -15.39 8.42
C GLY A 285 -4.67 -13.97 8.24
N GLY A 286 -4.67 -13.17 9.31
CA GLY A 286 -5.17 -11.79 9.23
C GLY A 286 -4.53 -10.82 10.21
N ILE A 287 -4.76 -9.52 9.97
CA ILE A 287 -4.30 -8.42 10.81
C ILE A 287 -5.52 -7.75 11.44
N LEU A 288 -5.66 -7.84 12.75
CA LEU A 288 -6.64 -7.04 13.49
C LEU A 288 -5.98 -5.71 13.87
N ALA A 289 -6.30 -4.69 13.09
CA ALA A 289 -5.67 -3.37 13.10
C ALA A 289 -6.56 -2.28 13.72
N ASP A 290 -7.53 -2.66 14.56
CA ASP A 290 -8.38 -1.74 15.29
C ASP A 290 -7.56 -0.74 16.11
N ASP A 291 -8.04 0.47 16.25
CA ASP A 291 -7.44 1.49 17.11
C ASP A 291 -7.20 0.93 18.53
N MET A 292 -6.19 1.49 19.21
CA MET A 292 -5.91 1.09 20.58
C MET A 292 -7.09 1.40 21.50
N GLY A 293 -7.40 0.48 22.40
CA GLY A 293 -8.54 0.62 23.32
C GLY A 293 -9.87 0.11 22.80
N LEU A 294 -9.96 -0.36 21.54
CA LEU A 294 -11.17 -1.00 20.99
C LEU A 294 -11.37 -2.46 21.42
N GLY A 295 -10.52 -2.99 22.30
CA GLY A 295 -10.68 -4.32 22.86
C GLY A 295 -10.28 -5.46 21.90
N LYS A 296 -9.17 -5.30 21.18
CA LYS A 296 -8.58 -6.38 20.36
C LYS A 296 -8.37 -7.65 21.16
N THR A 297 -7.89 -7.55 22.40
CA THR A 297 -7.67 -8.68 23.31
C THR A 297 -8.95 -9.47 23.54
N LEU A 298 -10.09 -8.81 23.79
CA LEU A 298 -11.37 -9.47 24.02
C LEU A 298 -11.86 -10.22 22.77
N GLN A 299 -11.68 -9.68 21.58
CA GLN A 299 -12.01 -10.34 20.31
C GLN A 299 -11.16 -11.61 20.11
N VAL A 300 -9.89 -11.57 20.47
CA VAL A 300 -9.01 -12.75 20.42
C VAL A 300 -9.38 -13.78 21.47
N ILE A 301 -9.70 -13.34 22.69
CA ILE A 301 -10.18 -14.25 23.77
C ILE A 301 -11.45 -14.97 23.33
N SER A 302 -12.37 -14.28 22.67
CA SER A 302 -13.59 -14.93 22.15
C SER A 302 -13.29 -16.00 21.10
N LEU A 303 -12.31 -15.73 20.19
CA LEU A 303 -11.86 -16.74 19.22
C LEU A 303 -11.20 -17.95 19.90
N LEU A 304 -10.31 -17.71 20.88
CA LEU A 304 -9.66 -18.78 21.65
C LEU A 304 -10.68 -19.63 22.42
N THR A 305 -11.74 -18.99 22.95
CA THR A 305 -12.84 -19.68 23.64
C THR A 305 -13.62 -20.56 22.68
N ALA A 306 -14.01 -20.05 21.52
CA ALA A 306 -14.71 -20.85 20.50
C ALA A 306 -13.85 -22.03 20.01
N GLU A 307 -12.55 -21.80 19.73
CA GLU A 307 -11.62 -22.86 19.30
C GLU A 307 -11.51 -23.96 20.39
N GLN A 308 -11.44 -23.58 21.68
CA GLN A 308 -11.38 -24.54 22.77
C GLN A 308 -12.67 -25.35 22.89
N GLN A 309 -13.84 -24.73 22.70
CA GLN A 309 -15.13 -25.42 22.73
C GLN A 309 -15.21 -26.45 21.58
N GLU A 310 -14.83 -26.10 20.38
CA GLU A 310 -14.80 -27.01 19.22
C GLU A 310 -13.81 -28.18 19.39
N MET A 311 -12.65 -27.92 20.00
CA MET A 311 -11.71 -28.98 20.35
C MET A 311 -12.29 -29.92 21.38
N GLN A 312 -13.01 -29.41 22.40
CA GLN A 312 -13.66 -30.23 23.45
C GLN A 312 -14.85 -31.03 22.90
N ALA A 313 -15.57 -30.49 21.93
CA ALA A 313 -16.64 -31.18 21.22
C ALA A 313 -16.13 -32.28 20.26
N GLY A 314 -14.82 -32.34 20.03
CA GLY A 314 -14.21 -33.29 19.09
C GLY A 314 -14.29 -32.85 17.60
N GLU A 315 -14.74 -31.65 17.34
CA GLU A 315 -14.83 -31.06 15.98
C GLU A 315 -13.46 -30.70 15.41
N LYS A 316 -12.50 -30.44 16.30
CA LYS A 316 -11.12 -30.13 15.96
C LYS A 316 -10.13 -30.91 16.79
N GLU A 317 -8.96 -31.12 16.23
CA GLU A 317 -7.84 -31.74 16.93
C GLU A 317 -7.41 -30.89 18.13
N LEU A 318 -7.25 -31.50 19.28
CA LEU A 318 -6.81 -30.82 20.49
C LEU A 318 -5.34 -30.41 20.34
N ARG A 319 -5.10 -29.10 20.30
CA ARG A 319 -3.78 -28.50 20.15
C ARG A 319 -3.58 -27.31 21.07
N ARG A 320 -2.33 -26.98 21.36
CA ARG A 320 -1.94 -25.78 22.11
C ARG A 320 -2.17 -24.52 21.28
N SER A 321 -2.39 -23.39 21.96
CA SER A 321 -2.33 -22.06 21.32
C SER A 321 -1.14 -21.27 21.87
N LEU A 322 -0.63 -20.30 21.11
CA LEU A 322 0.54 -19.49 21.47
C LEU A 322 0.25 -18.00 21.28
N ILE A 323 0.50 -17.23 22.34
CA ILE A 323 0.45 -15.77 22.31
C ILE A 323 1.87 -15.23 22.50
N VAL A 324 2.33 -14.40 21.55
CA VAL A 324 3.62 -13.72 21.59
C VAL A 324 3.37 -12.23 21.69
N CYS A 325 3.85 -11.60 22.72
CA CYS A 325 3.61 -10.19 22.97
C CYS A 325 4.87 -9.49 23.55
N PRO A 326 4.91 -8.16 23.65
CA PRO A 326 5.92 -7.47 24.43
C PRO A 326 5.98 -8.00 25.86
N ALA A 327 7.19 -8.04 26.45
CA ALA A 327 7.39 -8.59 27.79
C ALA A 327 6.51 -7.96 28.88
N SER A 328 6.16 -6.69 28.73
CA SER A 328 5.25 -5.96 29.62
C SER A 328 3.79 -6.39 29.55
N LEU A 329 3.38 -7.02 28.45
CA LEU A 329 2.00 -7.45 28.21
C LEU A 329 1.71 -8.90 28.62
N VAL A 330 2.73 -9.71 28.88
CA VAL A 330 2.59 -11.14 29.18
C VAL A 330 1.59 -11.41 30.32
N TYR A 331 1.75 -10.71 31.45
CA TYR A 331 0.85 -10.88 32.60
C TYR A 331 -0.52 -10.19 32.38
N ASN A 332 -0.56 -9.15 31.57
CA ASN A 332 -1.83 -8.52 31.22
C ASN A 332 -2.71 -9.47 30.40
N TRP A 333 -2.13 -10.17 29.42
CA TRP A 333 -2.83 -11.22 28.68
C TRP A 333 -3.38 -12.31 29.60
N GLN A 334 -2.59 -12.81 30.54
CA GLN A 334 -3.05 -13.80 31.51
C GLN A 334 -4.20 -13.25 32.35
N LYS A 335 -4.08 -12.02 32.90
CA LYS A 335 -5.11 -11.37 33.72
C LYS A 335 -6.43 -11.20 32.94
N GLU A 336 -6.35 -10.74 31.68
CA GLU A 336 -7.54 -10.58 30.86
C GLU A 336 -8.19 -11.91 30.47
N ILE A 337 -7.42 -12.93 30.12
CA ILE A 337 -7.95 -14.26 29.85
C ILE A 337 -8.64 -14.82 31.10
N THR A 338 -8.00 -14.75 32.29
CA THR A 338 -8.59 -15.21 33.55
C THR A 338 -9.88 -14.46 33.89
N ARG A 339 -9.95 -13.16 33.56
CA ARG A 339 -11.14 -12.33 33.82
C ARG A 339 -12.31 -12.66 32.89
N PHE A 340 -12.07 -12.81 31.60
CA PHE A 340 -13.13 -12.93 30.60
C PHE A 340 -13.46 -14.39 30.22
N ALA A 341 -12.47 -15.28 30.34
CA ALA A 341 -12.60 -16.70 29.98
C ALA A 341 -11.84 -17.59 30.98
N PRO A 342 -12.29 -17.66 32.26
CA PRO A 342 -11.58 -18.39 33.32
C PRO A 342 -11.44 -19.90 33.04
N GLN A 343 -12.22 -20.46 32.14
CA GLN A 343 -12.14 -21.86 31.69
C GLN A 343 -10.89 -22.13 30.84
N LEU A 344 -10.28 -21.09 30.21
CA LEU A 344 -9.09 -21.24 29.41
C LEU A 344 -7.84 -21.34 30.31
N LYS A 345 -7.07 -22.40 30.15
CA LYS A 345 -5.83 -22.61 30.91
C LYS A 345 -4.67 -21.88 30.25
N THR A 346 -4.03 -20.96 30.94
CA THR A 346 -2.89 -20.20 30.49
C THR A 346 -1.61 -20.63 31.19
N VAL A 347 -0.50 -20.67 30.42
CA VAL A 347 0.82 -21.00 30.92
C VAL A 347 1.80 -19.91 30.48
N ILE A 348 2.37 -19.19 31.46
CA ILE A 348 3.42 -18.20 31.18
C ILE A 348 4.75 -18.92 31.00
N VAL A 349 5.39 -18.72 29.85
CA VAL A 349 6.72 -19.24 29.56
C VAL A 349 7.76 -18.19 29.96
N ALA A 350 8.31 -18.31 31.16
CA ALA A 350 9.29 -17.42 31.76
C ALA A 350 10.32 -18.20 32.61
N GLY A 351 11.35 -17.54 33.09
CA GLY A 351 12.41 -18.14 33.91
C GLY A 351 13.70 -18.40 33.15
N SER A 352 14.53 -19.32 33.64
CA SER A 352 15.78 -19.73 33.02
C SER A 352 15.56 -20.50 31.71
N VAL A 353 16.59 -20.67 30.88
CA VAL A 353 16.47 -21.43 29.61
C VAL A 353 15.98 -22.87 29.84
N PRO A 354 16.53 -23.64 30.82
CA PRO A 354 16.04 -24.99 31.14
C PRO A 354 14.59 -24.99 31.59
N ASP A 355 14.19 -24.04 32.44
CA ASP A 355 12.81 -23.95 32.96
C ASP A 355 11.82 -23.74 31.82
N ARG A 356 12.11 -22.74 30.94
CA ARG A 356 11.25 -22.45 29.78
C ARG A 356 11.13 -23.66 28.84
N ALA A 357 12.25 -24.31 28.53
CA ALA A 357 12.23 -25.51 27.71
C ALA A 357 11.41 -26.64 28.35
N SER A 358 11.47 -26.78 29.68
CA SER A 358 10.64 -27.72 30.44
C SER A 358 9.16 -27.36 30.37
N ILE A 359 8.81 -26.09 30.61
CA ILE A 359 7.43 -25.59 30.53
C ILE A 359 6.84 -25.88 29.15
N ILE A 360 7.55 -25.54 28.07
CA ILE A 360 7.07 -25.75 26.70
C ILE A 360 6.83 -27.23 26.41
N ARG A 361 7.76 -28.11 26.82
CA ARG A 361 7.65 -29.56 26.54
C ARG A 361 6.53 -30.22 27.32
N HIS A 362 6.32 -29.84 28.59
CA HIS A 362 5.33 -30.43 29.47
C HIS A 362 3.97 -29.73 29.45
N SER A 363 3.81 -28.64 28.71
CA SER A 363 2.51 -28.02 28.47
C SER A 363 1.55 -29.04 27.85
N LYS A 364 0.29 -28.97 28.26
CA LYS A 364 -0.75 -29.90 27.79
C LYS A 364 -1.42 -29.34 26.53
N GLU A 365 -2.00 -30.25 25.77
CA GLU A 365 -2.85 -29.84 24.64
C GLU A 365 -4.08 -29.10 25.18
N GLY A 366 -4.54 -28.09 24.44
CA GLY A 366 -5.61 -27.19 24.89
C GLY A 366 -5.13 -26.03 25.77
N GLU A 367 -3.86 -26.01 26.22
CA GLU A 367 -3.32 -24.88 26.98
C GLU A 367 -2.86 -23.74 26.06
N ILE A 368 -2.94 -22.51 26.59
CA ILE A 368 -2.50 -21.28 25.91
C ILE A 368 -1.16 -20.86 26.52
N LEU A 369 -0.10 -20.98 25.74
CA LEU A 369 1.23 -20.53 26.12
C LEU A 369 1.36 -19.02 25.83
N ILE A 370 1.84 -18.26 26.81
CA ILE A 370 2.06 -16.82 26.68
C ILE A 370 3.55 -16.53 26.88
N THR A 371 4.19 -15.87 25.91
CA THR A 371 5.62 -15.57 25.97
C THR A 371 5.94 -14.21 25.35
N SER A 372 7.17 -13.71 25.58
CA SER A 372 7.62 -12.49 24.94
C SER A 372 8.44 -12.76 23.68
N TYR A 373 8.52 -11.76 22.79
CA TYR A 373 9.39 -11.82 21.60
C TYR A 373 10.84 -12.15 21.93
N ASP A 374 11.35 -11.57 23.03
CA ASP A 374 12.74 -11.77 23.45
C ASP A 374 13.03 -13.19 23.96
N LEU A 375 12.07 -13.82 24.58
CA LEU A 375 12.19 -15.21 25.04
C LEU A 375 11.95 -16.17 23.86
N LEU A 376 10.94 -15.93 23.05
CA LEU A 376 10.62 -16.79 21.91
C LEU A 376 11.78 -16.91 20.93
N LYS A 377 12.49 -15.81 20.61
CA LYS A 377 13.65 -15.88 19.68
C LYS A 377 14.78 -16.80 20.18
N ARG A 378 14.87 -16.99 21.51
CA ARG A 378 15.86 -17.89 22.13
C ARG A 378 15.38 -19.34 22.13
N ASP A 379 14.08 -19.54 22.25
CA ASP A 379 13.47 -20.86 22.43
C ASP A 379 12.77 -21.37 21.17
N ALA A 380 12.92 -20.70 20.01
CA ALA A 380 12.22 -21.00 18.77
C ALA A 380 12.34 -22.46 18.31
N GLU A 381 13.51 -23.10 18.51
CA GLU A 381 13.77 -24.51 18.18
C GLU A 381 12.93 -25.48 19.03
N VAL A 382 12.59 -25.10 20.25
CA VAL A 382 11.73 -25.92 21.11
C VAL A 382 10.28 -25.81 20.63
N TYR A 383 9.81 -24.60 20.31
CA TYR A 383 8.45 -24.37 19.81
C TYR A 383 8.20 -25.03 18.43
N GLN A 384 9.21 -25.09 17.55
CA GLN A 384 9.09 -25.73 16.23
C GLN A 384 8.67 -27.20 16.26
N LYS A 385 8.85 -27.88 17.40
CA LYS A 385 8.48 -29.29 17.54
C LYS A 385 6.98 -29.51 17.69
N PHE A 386 6.21 -28.44 17.82
CA PHE A 386 4.77 -28.49 18.03
C PHE A 386 4.04 -27.78 16.89
N VAL A 387 2.81 -28.22 16.62
CA VAL A 387 1.85 -27.55 15.77
C VAL A 387 0.78 -26.90 16.67
N PHE A 388 0.65 -25.60 16.56
CA PHE A 388 -0.32 -24.84 17.36
C PHE A 388 -1.66 -24.72 16.65
N ALA A 389 -2.76 -24.65 17.40
CA ALA A 389 -4.07 -24.32 16.84
C ALA A 389 -4.09 -22.86 16.35
N ILE A 390 -3.71 -21.95 17.23
CA ILE A 390 -3.66 -20.52 16.97
C ILE A 390 -2.33 -19.95 17.45
N GLN A 391 -1.65 -19.17 16.59
CA GLN A 391 -0.52 -18.32 16.98
C GLN A 391 -0.90 -16.87 16.83
N VAL A 392 -0.92 -16.13 17.93
CA VAL A 392 -1.18 -14.70 17.97
C VAL A 392 0.11 -13.96 18.23
N ILE A 393 0.39 -12.93 17.46
CA ILE A 393 1.44 -11.95 17.78
C ILE A 393 0.77 -10.61 18.11
N ASP A 394 1.05 -10.07 19.29
CA ASP A 394 0.55 -8.75 19.70
C ASP A 394 1.63 -7.68 19.51
N GLU A 395 1.22 -6.45 19.18
CA GLU A 395 2.10 -5.37 18.75
C GLU A 395 3.00 -5.83 17.59
N ALA A 396 2.38 -6.23 16.49
CA ALA A 396 3.06 -6.86 15.34
C ALA A 396 4.20 -6.01 14.73
N GLN A 397 4.28 -4.72 15.04
CA GLN A 397 5.42 -3.88 14.65
C GLN A 397 6.77 -4.37 15.20
N TYR A 398 6.79 -5.26 16.19
CA TYR A 398 8.03 -5.92 16.66
C TYR A 398 8.68 -6.80 15.59
N ILE A 399 7.93 -7.24 14.59
CA ILE A 399 8.43 -8.04 13.47
C ILE A 399 8.48 -7.28 12.13
N LYS A 400 8.31 -5.97 12.15
CA LYS A 400 8.33 -5.12 10.93
C LYS A 400 9.61 -5.24 10.10
N ASN A 401 10.74 -5.50 10.73
CA ASN A 401 11.98 -5.79 10.03
C ASN A 401 12.17 -7.31 9.90
N PRO A 402 12.08 -7.88 8.67
CA PRO A 402 12.15 -9.31 8.43
C PRO A 402 13.51 -9.95 8.78
N SER A 403 14.57 -9.14 8.87
CA SER A 403 15.92 -9.63 9.18
C SER A 403 16.15 -9.91 10.67
N THR A 404 15.29 -9.39 11.56
CA THR A 404 15.45 -9.53 13.01
C THR A 404 15.26 -10.95 13.48
N GLN A 405 15.92 -11.32 14.59
CA GLN A 405 15.76 -12.63 15.20
C GLN A 405 14.34 -12.87 15.71
N ALA A 406 13.65 -11.82 16.15
CA ALA A 406 12.24 -11.91 16.57
C ALA A 406 11.34 -12.30 15.39
N ALA A 407 11.48 -11.60 14.23
CA ALA A 407 10.73 -11.92 13.02
C ALA A 407 11.02 -13.35 12.54
N LYS A 408 12.28 -13.74 12.49
CA LYS A 408 12.69 -15.12 12.12
C LYS A 408 12.13 -16.16 13.10
N GLY A 409 12.15 -15.86 14.41
CA GLY A 409 11.64 -16.76 15.44
C GLY A 409 10.16 -17.06 15.31
N VAL A 410 9.31 -16.03 15.20
CA VAL A 410 7.84 -16.22 15.08
C VAL A 410 7.44 -16.92 13.78
N LYS A 411 8.18 -16.66 12.67
CA LYS A 411 7.91 -17.29 11.37
C LYS A 411 8.22 -18.78 11.34
N LYS A 412 9.16 -19.25 12.15
CA LYS A 412 9.55 -20.67 12.24
C LYS A 412 8.46 -21.56 12.87
N ILE A 413 7.53 -20.97 13.61
CA ILE A 413 6.51 -21.74 14.34
C ILE A 413 5.36 -22.10 13.41
N THR A 414 4.94 -23.36 13.48
CA THR A 414 3.82 -23.89 12.71
C THR A 414 2.52 -23.74 13.51
N ALA A 415 1.51 -23.12 12.92
CA ALA A 415 0.18 -22.99 13.47
C ALA A 415 -0.88 -23.12 12.37
N ALA A 416 -2.04 -23.68 12.73
CA ALA A 416 -3.16 -23.82 11.80
C ALA A 416 -3.80 -22.46 11.47
N PHE A 417 -3.70 -21.50 12.41
CA PHE A 417 -4.13 -20.12 12.21
C PHE A 417 -3.09 -19.14 12.78
N LYS A 418 -2.75 -18.12 12.03
CA LYS A 418 -1.84 -17.05 12.44
C LYS A 418 -2.55 -15.72 12.42
N LEU A 419 -2.42 -14.97 13.52
CA LEU A 419 -3.05 -13.67 13.71
C LEU A 419 -2.03 -12.64 14.16
N ALA A 420 -2.11 -11.43 13.59
CA ALA A 420 -1.32 -10.28 14.01
C ALA A 420 -2.24 -9.20 14.58
N LEU A 421 -1.88 -8.65 15.75
CA LEU A 421 -2.56 -7.52 16.37
C LEU A 421 -1.64 -6.30 16.30
N THR A 422 -2.18 -5.18 15.87
CA THR A 422 -1.46 -3.90 15.86
C THR A 422 -2.47 -2.75 15.81
N GLY A 423 -2.13 -1.58 16.33
CA GLY A 423 -2.89 -0.35 16.04
C GLY A 423 -2.44 0.32 14.75
N THR A 424 -1.24 -0.04 14.26
CA THR A 424 -0.59 0.59 13.10
C THR A 424 0.07 -0.49 12.24
N PRO A 425 -0.64 -1.07 11.27
CA PRO A 425 -0.08 -2.11 10.40
C PRO A 425 1.03 -1.61 9.49
N ILE A 426 1.07 -0.30 9.23
CA ILE A 426 2.13 0.40 8.50
C ILE A 426 2.48 1.66 9.28
N GLU A 427 3.73 1.79 9.70
CA GLU A 427 4.22 3.00 10.38
C GLU A 427 5.08 3.87 9.45
N ASN A 428 6.01 3.26 8.72
CA ASN A 428 7.01 4.00 7.95
C ASN A 428 7.26 3.47 6.54
N ARG A 429 7.05 2.17 6.27
CA ARG A 429 7.40 1.54 4.98
C ARG A 429 6.48 0.37 4.64
N LEU A 430 6.26 0.14 3.34
CA LEU A 430 5.53 -1.02 2.84
C LEU A 430 6.20 -2.36 3.18
N SER A 431 7.53 -2.37 3.35
CA SER A 431 8.28 -3.57 3.80
C SER A 431 7.86 -4.06 5.20
N GLU A 432 7.31 -3.18 6.05
CA GLU A 432 6.74 -3.57 7.35
C GLU A 432 5.52 -4.46 7.15
N LEU A 433 4.61 -4.05 6.27
CA LEU A 433 3.43 -4.82 5.87
C LEU A 433 3.82 -6.16 5.24
N TRP A 434 4.82 -6.16 4.34
CA TRP A 434 5.34 -7.40 3.76
C TRP A 434 5.81 -8.38 4.84
N SER A 435 6.52 -7.90 5.85
CA SER A 435 7.04 -8.78 6.91
C SER A 435 5.93 -9.42 7.75
N ILE A 436 4.83 -8.68 8.00
CA ILE A 436 3.66 -9.19 8.71
C ILE A 436 2.93 -10.23 7.84
N PHE A 437 2.70 -9.95 6.56
CA PHE A 437 2.04 -10.91 5.66
C PHE A 437 2.88 -12.17 5.42
N ASP A 438 4.20 -12.06 5.39
CA ASP A 438 5.10 -13.22 5.28
C ASP A 438 5.05 -14.11 6.55
N TYR A 439 4.73 -13.52 7.72
CA TYR A 439 4.39 -14.29 8.93
C TYR A 439 3.02 -14.96 8.81
N LEU A 440 1.99 -14.24 8.38
CA LEU A 440 0.61 -14.73 8.31
C LEU A 440 0.41 -15.79 7.24
N MET A 441 0.84 -15.50 6.03
CA MET A 441 0.64 -16.30 4.81
C MET A 441 1.90 -16.24 3.94
N PRO A 442 2.90 -17.10 4.18
CA PRO A 442 4.17 -17.06 3.43
C PRO A 442 3.96 -17.10 1.91
N GLY A 443 4.62 -16.20 1.19
CA GLY A 443 4.50 -16.07 -0.27
C GLY A 443 3.29 -15.29 -0.78
N PHE A 444 2.39 -14.83 0.10
CA PHE A 444 1.23 -14.03 -0.29
C PHE A 444 1.64 -12.72 -1.02
N LEU A 445 2.57 -11.97 -0.47
CA LEU A 445 3.15 -10.77 -1.08
C LEU A 445 4.51 -11.05 -1.77
N TYR A 446 4.67 -12.25 -2.31
CA TYR A 446 5.89 -12.70 -3.00
C TYR A 446 7.13 -12.79 -2.10
N THR A 447 8.34 -12.95 -2.70
CA THR A 447 9.61 -12.79 -2.00
C THR A 447 9.88 -11.31 -1.72
N TYR A 448 10.65 -10.99 -0.67
CA TYR A 448 10.94 -9.60 -0.31
C TYR A 448 11.58 -8.80 -1.45
N GLN A 449 12.57 -9.40 -2.13
CA GLN A 449 13.23 -8.74 -3.25
C GLN A 449 12.22 -8.33 -4.32
N LYS A 450 11.34 -9.23 -4.68
CA LYS A 450 10.35 -9.00 -5.73
C LYS A 450 9.23 -8.03 -5.31
N PHE A 451 8.78 -8.11 -4.06
CA PHE A 451 7.87 -7.12 -3.49
C PHE A 451 8.46 -5.72 -3.54
N ARG A 452 9.74 -5.60 -3.21
CA ARG A 452 10.46 -4.33 -3.26
C ARG A 452 10.55 -3.77 -4.68
N GLU A 453 10.94 -4.60 -5.64
CA GLU A 453 11.14 -4.17 -7.03
C GLU A 453 9.82 -3.84 -7.75
N GLU A 454 8.77 -4.66 -7.55
CA GLU A 454 7.53 -4.57 -8.32
C GLU A 454 6.41 -3.76 -7.62
N ILE A 455 6.49 -3.56 -6.30
CA ILE A 455 5.44 -2.91 -5.50
C ILE A 455 6.00 -1.75 -4.69
N GLU A 456 6.98 -2.01 -3.80
CA GLU A 456 7.46 -0.98 -2.86
C GLU A 456 8.11 0.21 -3.57
N LEU A 457 9.09 -0.03 -4.46
CA LEU A 457 9.78 1.05 -5.18
C LEU A 457 8.88 1.80 -6.18
N PRO A 458 8.04 1.13 -7.01
CA PRO A 458 7.12 1.86 -7.88
C PRO A 458 6.13 2.74 -7.13
N ILE A 459 5.61 2.28 -5.99
CA ILE A 459 4.72 3.09 -5.17
C ILE A 459 5.47 4.22 -4.47
N ALA A 460 6.61 3.91 -3.83
CA ALA A 460 7.33 4.86 -2.99
C ALA A 460 8.10 5.93 -3.78
N VAL A 461 8.60 5.61 -4.98
CA VAL A 461 9.43 6.53 -5.79
C VAL A 461 8.62 7.14 -6.93
N ASN A 462 7.80 6.32 -7.61
CA ASN A 462 7.10 6.73 -8.82
C ASN A 462 5.63 7.11 -8.56
N GLN A 463 5.13 6.97 -7.33
CA GLN A 463 3.73 7.21 -6.95
C GLN A 463 2.74 6.46 -7.87
N ASP A 464 3.05 5.20 -8.20
CA ASP A 464 2.26 4.38 -9.12
C ASP A 464 0.91 3.98 -8.49
N ALA A 465 -0.13 4.71 -8.84
CA ALA A 465 -1.49 4.50 -8.34
C ALA A 465 -2.05 3.11 -8.69
N ASN A 466 -1.69 2.54 -9.85
CA ASN A 466 -2.16 1.22 -10.25
C ASN A 466 -1.55 0.11 -9.36
N LYS A 467 -0.26 0.22 -9.05
CA LYS A 467 0.41 -0.73 -8.13
C LYS A 467 -0.13 -0.59 -6.72
N MET A 468 -0.49 0.63 -6.29
CA MET A 468 -1.13 0.89 -5.00
C MET A 468 -2.51 0.23 -4.93
N GLU A 469 -3.39 0.49 -5.88
CA GLU A 469 -4.73 -0.11 -5.93
C GLU A 469 -4.68 -1.64 -5.98
N ARG A 470 -3.72 -2.19 -6.74
CA ARG A 470 -3.46 -3.62 -6.79
C ARG A 470 -3.10 -4.19 -5.41
N LEU A 471 -2.16 -3.56 -4.70
CA LEU A 471 -1.77 -3.98 -3.35
C LEU A 471 -2.97 -3.96 -2.40
N GLN A 472 -3.74 -2.87 -2.42
CA GLN A 472 -4.94 -2.73 -1.59
C GLN A 472 -5.98 -3.82 -1.86
N ARG A 473 -6.29 -4.11 -3.13
CA ARG A 473 -7.20 -5.21 -3.51
C ARG A 473 -6.72 -6.55 -2.98
N MET A 474 -5.42 -6.78 -2.90
CA MET A 474 -4.85 -8.01 -2.35
C MET A 474 -5.00 -8.11 -0.84
N ILE A 475 -4.66 -7.04 -0.09
CA ILE A 475 -4.54 -7.07 1.38
C ILE A 475 -5.86 -6.82 2.12
N ARG A 476 -6.77 -6.01 1.55
CA ARG A 476 -8.01 -5.56 2.19
C ARG A 476 -8.85 -6.67 2.85
N PRO A 477 -9.02 -7.86 2.25
CA PRO A 477 -9.80 -8.93 2.90
C PRO A 477 -9.20 -9.46 4.19
N PHE A 478 -7.90 -9.25 4.41
CA PHE A 478 -7.10 -9.82 5.49
C PHE A 478 -6.67 -8.79 6.55
N ILE A 479 -7.18 -7.56 6.44
CA ILE A 479 -6.96 -6.49 7.40
C ILE A 479 -8.32 -5.97 7.87
N LEU A 480 -8.58 -6.04 9.18
CA LEU A 480 -9.72 -5.38 9.79
C LEU A 480 -9.22 -4.19 10.60
N ARG A 481 -9.57 -2.99 10.17
CA ARG A 481 -9.23 -1.73 10.84
C ARG A 481 -10.49 -0.92 11.10
N ARG A 482 -10.66 -0.49 12.33
CA ARG A 482 -11.76 0.40 12.74
C ARG A 482 -11.19 1.51 13.59
N LEU A 483 -11.64 2.71 13.33
CA LEU A 483 -11.26 3.89 14.10
C LEU A 483 -12.22 4.05 15.29
N LYS A 484 -11.74 4.64 16.39
CA LYS A 484 -12.56 4.91 17.59
C LYS A 484 -13.78 5.77 17.26
N GLY A 485 -13.59 6.81 16.42
CA GLY A 485 -14.68 7.72 16.01
C GLY A 485 -15.82 7.02 15.27
N ASP A 486 -15.54 5.91 14.57
CA ASP A 486 -16.55 5.20 13.78
C ASP A 486 -17.43 4.30 14.66
N VAL A 487 -16.84 3.68 15.70
CA VAL A 487 -17.48 2.58 16.45
C VAL A 487 -17.82 2.91 17.89
N LEU A 488 -17.23 3.95 18.50
CA LEU A 488 -17.43 4.37 19.88
C LEU A 488 -18.06 5.77 19.96
N LYS A 489 -19.36 5.87 19.66
CA LYS A 489 -20.09 7.14 19.77
C LYS A 489 -20.24 7.65 21.22
N ASP A 490 -20.06 6.74 22.20
CA ASP A 490 -20.16 7.06 23.64
C ASP A 490 -18.82 7.50 24.25
N LEU A 491 -17.70 7.45 23.49
CA LEU A 491 -16.40 7.90 24.00
C LEU A 491 -16.34 9.41 23.94
N PRO A 492 -15.98 10.11 25.04
CA PRO A 492 -15.79 11.55 25.00
C PRO A 492 -14.80 12.00 23.94
N GLU A 493 -14.95 13.20 23.45
CA GLU A 493 -14.10 13.79 22.42
C GLU A 493 -12.63 13.87 22.89
N LYS A 494 -11.71 13.78 21.92
CA LYS A 494 -10.30 14.02 22.12
C LYS A 494 -9.90 15.31 21.38
N ILE A 495 -9.41 16.29 22.13
CA ILE A 495 -8.93 17.56 21.59
C ILE A 495 -7.40 17.54 21.59
N GLU A 496 -6.76 17.82 20.48
CA GLU A 496 -5.30 17.91 20.35
C GLU A 496 -4.88 19.33 20.01
N GLU A 497 -3.95 19.88 20.77
CA GLU A 497 -3.42 21.22 20.59
C GLU A 497 -1.90 21.22 20.59
N ASN A 498 -1.30 21.93 19.63
CA ASN A 498 0.12 22.23 19.64
C ASN A 498 0.33 23.55 20.38
N VAL A 499 1.11 23.53 21.44
CA VAL A 499 1.43 24.70 22.26
C VAL A 499 2.89 25.09 21.99
N PHE A 500 3.07 26.29 21.44
CA PHE A 500 4.38 26.75 21.00
C PHE A 500 5.08 27.55 22.07
N ALA A 501 6.29 27.10 22.46
CA ALA A 501 7.17 27.83 23.37
C ALA A 501 8.24 28.55 22.55
N ARG A 502 8.32 29.85 22.66
CA ARG A 502 9.36 30.64 22.00
C ARG A 502 10.65 30.60 22.88
N LEU A 503 11.70 30.06 22.28
CA LEU A 503 13.02 30.11 22.91
C LEU A 503 13.52 31.57 22.89
N ASP A 504 14.11 31.99 23.97
CA ASP A 504 14.71 33.34 24.10
C ASP A 504 16.05 33.33 24.81
N GLY A 505 16.69 34.50 24.90
CA GLY A 505 17.92 34.71 25.64
C GLY A 505 19.05 33.74 25.32
N GLU A 506 19.65 33.18 26.36
CA GLU A 506 20.77 32.24 26.25
C GLU A 506 20.39 30.90 25.62
N GLN A 507 19.16 30.41 25.86
CA GLN A 507 18.67 29.16 25.30
C GLN A 507 18.63 29.21 23.76
N MET A 508 18.13 30.32 23.20
CA MET A 508 18.08 30.50 21.73
C MET A 508 19.48 30.61 21.13
N GLN A 509 20.37 31.35 21.75
CA GLN A 509 21.76 31.48 21.30
C GLN A 509 22.48 30.12 21.25
N LEU A 510 22.29 29.31 22.28
CA LEU A 510 22.85 27.96 22.33
C LEU A 510 22.28 27.08 21.21
N TYR A 511 20.95 27.11 21.01
CA TYR A 511 20.30 26.36 19.92
C TYR A 511 20.86 26.75 18.55
N ASP A 512 20.92 28.04 18.24
CA ASP A 512 21.42 28.57 16.97
C ASP A 512 22.89 28.20 16.72
N ALA A 513 23.74 28.27 17.75
CA ALA A 513 25.14 27.87 17.64
C ALA A 513 25.28 26.38 17.28
N TYR A 514 24.52 25.51 17.92
CA TYR A 514 24.54 24.07 17.64
C TYR A 514 23.93 23.74 16.27
N ALA A 515 22.85 24.41 15.89
CA ALA A 515 22.19 24.23 14.58
C ALA A 515 23.12 24.67 13.43
N THR A 516 23.79 25.83 13.59
CA THR A 516 24.76 26.33 12.60
C THR A 516 25.93 25.37 12.43
N ARG A 517 26.54 24.93 13.55
CA ARG A 517 27.62 23.95 13.53
C ARG A 517 27.22 22.65 12.82
N MET A 518 26.03 22.19 13.08
CA MET A 518 25.51 20.97 12.42
C MET A 518 25.30 21.17 10.92
N LYS A 519 24.76 22.33 10.49
CA LYS A 519 24.66 22.69 9.07
C LYS A 519 26.02 22.68 8.38
N GLU A 520 27.03 23.30 8.98
CA GLU A 520 28.40 23.35 8.47
C GLU A 520 28.97 21.93 8.31
N MET A 521 28.81 21.09 9.34
CA MET A 521 29.25 19.70 9.32
C MET A 521 28.60 18.91 8.18
N LEU A 522 27.29 19.06 7.97
CA LEU A 522 26.56 18.35 6.93
C LEU A 522 26.89 18.88 5.53
N SER A 523 27.08 20.19 5.36
CA SER A 523 27.42 20.79 4.06
C SER A 523 28.76 20.30 3.53
N GLN A 524 29.71 19.99 4.40
CA GLN A 524 31.07 19.52 4.05
C GLN A 524 31.12 18.01 3.73
N GLN A 525 30.10 17.23 4.09
CA GLN A 525 30.07 15.78 3.85
C GLN A 525 29.56 15.44 2.42
N ASN A 526 30.22 14.48 1.76
CA ASN A 526 29.67 13.85 0.57
C ASN A 526 28.67 12.73 0.94
N GLU A 527 27.89 12.19 -0.02
CA GLU A 527 26.88 11.15 0.25
C GLU A 527 27.45 9.89 0.94
N LYS A 528 28.68 9.47 0.57
CA LYS A 528 29.31 8.29 1.17
C LYS A 528 29.69 8.53 2.65
N GLU A 529 30.15 9.72 2.95
CA GLU A 529 30.48 10.15 4.32
C GLU A 529 29.21 10.33 5.15
N PHE A 530 28.16 10.89 4.57
CA PHE A 530 26.84 10.99 5.19
C PHE A 530 26.30 9.61 5.60
N HIS A 531 26.36 8.62 4.71
CA HIS A 531 25.93 7.26 5.04
C HIS A 531 26.77 6.61 6.15
N LYS A 532 28.07 6.85 6.21
CA LYS A 532 28.94 6.34 7.27
C LYS A 532 28.76 7.10 8.59
N GLY A 533 28.53 8.42 8.53
CA GLY A 533 28.35 9.30 9.70
C GLY A 533 26.95 9.32 10.30
N ARG A 534 26.01 8.52 9.81
CA ARG A 534 24.59 8.56 10.17
C ARG A 534 24.32 8.48 11.69
N MET A 535 25.08 7.66 12.42
CA MET A 535 24.95 7.54 13.87
C MET A 535 25.37 8.83 14.59
N GLN A 536 26.41 9.52 14.10
CA GLN A 536 26.85 10.79 14.63
C GLN A 536 25.82 11.89 14.38
N ILE A 537 25.25 11.93 13.18
CA ILE A 537 24.18 12.88 12.80
C ILE A 537 22.96 12.71 13.73
N LEU A 538 22.51 11.47 13.97
CA LEU A 538 21.42 11.19 14.91
C LEU A 538 21.74 11.63 16.35
N SER A 539 23.00 11.51 16.77
CA SER A 539 23.44 12.01 18.07
C SER A 539 23.35 13.52 18.16
N GLU A 540 23.82 14.24 17.13
CA GLU A 540 23.74 15.72 17.09
C GLU A 540 22.27 16.22 17.03
N LEU A 541 21.40 15.57 16.23
CA LEU A 541 19.96 15.85 16.24
C LEU A 541 19.34 15.65 17.64
N THR A 542 19.81 14.64 18.37
CA THR A 542 19.35 14.40 19.74
C THR A 542 19.76 15.53 20.68
N LYS A 543 20.98 16.07 20.54
CA LYS A 543 21.45 17.22 21.33
C LYS A 543 20.64 18.49 21.03
N LEU A 544 20.33 18.77 19.75
CA LEU A 544 19.46 19.89 19.38
C LEU A 544 18.10 19.80 20.06
N ARG A 545 17.51 18.60 20.08
CA ARG A 545 16.22 18.36 20.74
C ARG A 545 16.32 18.50 22.27
N GLN A 546 17.44 18.10 22.87
CA GLN A 546 17.69 18.34 24.30
C GLN A 546 17.79 19.84 24.62
N LEU A 547 18.43 20.64 23.76
CA LEU A 547 18.46 22.11 23.88
C LEU A 547 17.06 22.74 23.77
N CYS A 548 16.20 22.21 22.89
CA CYS A 548 14.80 22.63 22.83
C CYS A 548 14.03 22.31 24.12
N CYS A 549 14.35 21.19 24.76
CA CYS A 549 13.74 20.81 26.04
C CYS A 549 14.24 21.65 27.21
N ASP A 550 15.53 21.61 27.45
CA ASP A 550 16.22 22.32 28.52
C ASP A 550 17.74 22.23 28.28
N PRO A 551 18.47 23.35 28.13
CA PRO A 551 19.91 23.33 27.92
C PRO A 551 20.70 22.59 29.02
N GLY A 552 20.20 22.58 30.23
CA GLY A 552 20.78 21.84 31.34
C GLY A 552 20.77 20.32 31.19
N LEU A 553 20.17 19.78 30.15
CA LEU A 553 20.32 18.37 29.77
C LEU A 553 21.68 18.07 29.11
N LEU A 554 22.33 19.09 28.56
CA LEU A 554 23.66 19.01 27.92
C LEU A 554 24.77 19.72 28.69
N LEU A 555 24.42 20.81 29.34
CA LEU A 555 25.35 21.69 30.02
C LEU A 555 25.06 21.65 31.53
N GLU A 556 25.90 20.96 32.31
CA GLU A 556 25.69 20.76 33.76
C GLU A 556 25.64 22.08 34.54
N ASP A 557 26.38 23.08 34.06
CA ASP A 557 26.44 24.40 34.68
C ASP A 557 25.38 25.40 34.19
N TYR A 558 24.39 24.94 33.39
CA TYR A 558 23.33 25.80 32.95
C TYR A 558 22.26 25.99 34.03
N HIS A 559 22.11 27.25 34.46
CA HIS A 559 21.13 27.66 35.45
C HIS A 559 20.11 28.67 34.92
N GLY A 560 20.09 28.88 33.60
CA GLY A 560 19.13 29.76 32.93
C GLY A 560 17.72 29.20 32.90
N GLU A 561 16.80 30.01 32.40
CA GLU A 561 15.39 29.63 32.21
C GLU A 561 15.23 28.69 31.04
N SER A 562 14.18 27.86 31.07
CA SER A 562 13.77 27.00 29.98
C SER A 562 12.30 27.29 29.64
N ALA A 563 12.09 27.96 28.50
CA ALA A 563 10.78 28.41 28.06
C ALA A 563 9.71 27.27 28.02
N LYS A 564 10.12 26.08 27.58
CA LYS A 564 9.20 24.90 27.58
C LYS A 564 8.90 24.38 28.99
N THR A 565 9.89 24.43 29.89
CA THR A 565 9.68 23.99 31.25
C THR A 565 8.72 24.91 31.98
N ASP A 566 8.88 26.23 31.85
CA ASP A 566 8.00 27.21 32.49
C ASP A 566 6.58 27.13 31.93
N MET A 567 6.41 27.04 30.62
CA MET A 567 5.11 26.81 29.99
C MET A 567 4.44 25.50 30.42
N CYS A 568 5.22 24.41 30.51
CA CYS A 568 4.73 23.11 31.00
C CYS A 568 4.22 23.21 32.43
N MET A 569 5.00 23.88 33.31
CA MET A 569 4.62 24.06 34.70
C MET A 569 3.37 24.94 34.86
N GLU A 570 3.25 25.99 34.06
CA GLU A 570 2.05 26.85 34.04
C GLU A 570 0.79 26.02 33.64
N LEU A 571 0.87 25.20 32.58
CA LEU A 571 -0.20 24.31 32.19
C LEU A 571 -0.58 23.33 33.31
N ILE A 572 0.43 22.72 33.96
CA ILE A 572 0.21 21.75 35.05
C ILE A 572 -0.45 22.42 36.26
N VAL A 573 0.04 23.58 36.70
CA VAL A 573 -0.48 24.30 37.87
C VAL A 573 -1.93 24.70 37.62
N ASN A 574 -2.24 25.24 36.45
CA ASN A 574 -3.60 25.61 36.05
C ASN A 574 -4.55 24.41 36.01
N ALA A 575 -4.11 23.30 35.42
CA ALA A 575 -4.91 22.08 35.29
C ALA A 575 -5.15 21.42 36.66
N VAL A 576 -4.13 21.33 37.51
CA VAL A 576 -4.27 20.80 38.88
C VAL A 576 -5.19 21.68 39.71
N GLY A 577 -5.05 23.02 39.59
CA GLY A 577 -5.96 23.98 40.24
C GLY A 577 -7.42 23.83 39.80
N ALA A 578 -7.68 23.35 38.59
CA ALA A 578 -9.01 23.04 38.08
C ALA A 578 -9.51 21.62 38.42
N GLY A 579 -8.71 20.81 39.12
CA GLY A 579 -9.07 19.45 39.53
C GLY A 579 -8.84 18.36 38.47
N HIS A 580 -8.08 18.64 37.44
CA HIS A 580 -7.73 17.66 36.40
C HIS A 580 -6.59 16.75 36.79
N LYS A 581 -6.58 15.53 36.24
CA LYS A 581 -5.47 14.57 36.34
C LYS A 581 -4.67 14.53 35.03
N ILE A 582 -3.36 14.55 35.17
CA ILE A 582 -2.42 14.78 34.07
C ILE A 582 -1.52 13.58 33.82
N LEU A 583 -1.39 13.15 32.57
CA LEU A 583 -0.28 12.27 32.11
C LEU A 583 0.77 13.14 31.41
N LEU A 584 1.97 13.17 31.97
CA LEU A 584 3.10 13.91 31.40
C LEU A 584 4.11 12.95 30.79
N PHE A 585 4.27 13.03 29.47
CA PHE A 585 5.18 12.17 28.71
C PHE A 585 6.41 12.92 28.23
N SER A 586 7.59 12.32 28.40
CA SER A 586 8.84 12.73 27.75
C SER A 586 9.64 11.51 27.31
N GLN A 587 10.40 11.65 26.22
CA GLN A 587 11.36 10.61 25.82
C GLN A 587 12.63 10.62 26.69
N PHE A 588 13.01 11.78 27.24
CA PHE A 588 14.20 11.96 28.05
C PHE A 588 13.87 11.73 29.54
N THR A 589 14.41 10.67 30.12
CA THR A 589 14.25 10.41 31.56
C THR A 589 14.85 11.50 32.41
N SER A 590 16.00 12.05 32.01
CA SER A 590 16.63 13.21 32.67
C SER A 590 15.75 14.47 32.66
N MET A 591 14.93 14.66 31.63
CA MET A 591 13.92 15.73 31.61
C MET A 591 12.82 15.50 32.63
N LEU A 592 12.33 14.25 32.74
CA LEU A 592 11.35 13.91 33.77
C LEU A 592 11.88 14.15 35.18
N ASP A 593 13.17 13.88 35.43
CA ASP A 593 13.80 14.15 36.71
C ASP A 593 13.77 15.66 37.02
N ARG A 594 14.10 16.52 36.07
CA ARG A 594 14.03 17.99 36.22
C ARG A 594 12.60 18.49 36.43
N LEU A 595 11.65 17.96 35.68
CA LEU A 595 10.22 18.30 35.84
C LEU A 595 9.70 17.87 37.21
N THR A 596 10.08 16.69 37.71
CA THR A 596 9.69 16.25 39.06
C THR A 596 10.30 17.09 40.17
N GLU A 597 11.50 17.65 39.98
CA GLU A 597 12.08 18.63 40.94
C GLU A 597 11.27 19.93 40.96
N ARG A 598 10.78 20.40 39.81
CA ARG A 598 9.94 21.60 39.75
C ARG A 598 8.57 21.32 40.38
N LEU A 599 7.93 20.14 40.10
CA LEU A 599 6.69 19.74 40.74
C LEU A 599 6.78 19.71 42.27
N LYS A 600 7.91 19.21 42.83
CA LYS A 600 8.17 19.21 44.27
C LYS A 600 8.24 20.64 44.82
N LYS A 601 8.88 21.57 44.10
CA LYS A 601 8.98 23.00 44.52
C LYS A 601 7.61 23.66 44.56
N GLU A 602 6.71 23.27 43.62
CA GLU A 602 5.32 23.77 43.58
C GLU A 602 4.38 23.03 44.55
N GLY A 603 4.88 21.99 45.27
CA GLY A 603 4.06 21.21 46.20
C GLY A 603 3.04 20.29 45.53
N ILE A 604 3.31 19.89 44.30
CA ILE A 604 2.42 19.02 43.53
C ILE A 604 2.91 17.58 43.65
N ASP A 605 2.04 16.71 44.13
CA ASP A 605 2.30 15.26 44.19
C ASP A 605 2.30 14.62 42.84
N TYR A 606 3.14 13.60 42.65
CA TYR A 606 3.26 12.91 41.36
C TYR A 606 3.71 11.46 41.50
N TYR A 607 3.39 10.66 40.47
CA TYR A 607 4.03 9.37 40.22
C TYR A 607 5.09 9.51 39.10
N LEU A 608 6.16 8.70 39.20
CA LEU A 608 7.21 8.66 38.18
C LEU A 608 7.43 7.22 37.67
N LEU A 609 7.16 6.99 36.38
CA LEU A 609 7.33 5.71 35.72
C LEU A 609 8.39 5.76 34.63
N THR A 610 9.53 5.13 34.88
CA THR A 610 10.63 4.96 33.93
C THR A 610 10.86 3.48 33.62
N GLY A 611 11.78 3.19 32.69
CA GLY A 611 12.12 1.82 32.31
C GLY A 611 12.75 0.98 33.44
N SER A 612 13.27 1.63 34.51
CA SER A 612 13.89 0.98 35.66
C SER A 612 12.87 0.41 36.67
N VAL A 613 11.60 0.84 36.60
CA VAL A 613 10.55 0.41 37.53
C VAL A 613 10.15 -1.04 37.25
N ASN A 614 10.20 -1.91 38.28
CA ASN A 614 9.78 -3.30 38.13
C ASN A 614 8.27 -3.45 37.85
N LYS A 615 7.86 -4.61 37.32
CA LYS A 615 6.49 -4.84 36.84
C LYS A 615 5.43 -4.73 37.94
N GLU A 616 5.70 -5.24 39.11
CA GLU A 616 4.76 -5.23 40.25
C GLU A 616 4.49 -3.81 40.71
N LYS A 617 5.57 -3.02 40.94
CA LYS A 617 5.47 -1.62 41.35
C LYS A 617 4.77 -0.78 40.28
N ARG A 618 5.00 -1.07 38.98
CA ARG A 618 4.30 -0.42 37.87
C ARG A 618 2.78 -0.64 37.96
N MET A 619 2.35 -1.87 38.21
CA MET A 619 0.91 -2.18 38.33
C MET A 619 0.28 -1.50 39.54
N GLN A 620 0.98 -1.48 40.66
CA GLN A 620 0.52 -0.79 41.88
C GLN A 620 0.37 0.73 41.63
N MET A 621 1.37 1.37 41.00
CA MET A 621 1.32 2.81 40.69
C MET A 621 0.14 3.16 39.76
N VAL A 622 -0.16 2.33 38.75
CA VAL A 622 -1.30 2.52 37.87
C VAL A 622 -2.62 2.37 38.60
N GLU A 623 -2.74 1.38 39.48
CA GLU A 623 -3.92 1.16 40.29
C GLU A 623 -4.13 2.29 41.29
N SER A 624 -3.07 2.72 41.97
CA SER A 624 -3.13 3.84 42.91
C SER A 624 -3.54 5.12 42.18
N PHE A 625 -2.90 5.51 41.08
CA PHE A 625 -3.23 6.71 40.33
C PHE A 625 -4.68 6.77 39.87
N ASN A 626 -5.26 5.64 39.48
CA ASN A 626 -6.68 5.61 39.07
C ASN A 626 -7.66 5.77 40.26
N ASN A 627 -7.22 5.53 41.52
CA ASN A 627 -8.09 5.49 42.71
C ASN A 627 -7.76 6.56 43.77
N ASP A 628 -6.60 7.21 43.69
CA ASP A 628 -6.18 8.27 44.61
C ASP A 628 -6.31 9.68 44.01
N ASP A 629 -5.90 10.72 44.75
CA ASP A 629 -6.00 12.12 44.33
C ASP A 629 -4.69 12.70 43.79
N VAL A 630 -3.65 11.87 43.57
CA VAL A 630 -2.38 12.34 42.99
C VAL A 630 -2.62 12.87 41.56
N PRO A 631 -2.33 14.17 41.29
CA PRO A 631 -2.79 14.81 40.05
C PRO A 631 -1.91 14.52 38.86
N VAL A 632 -0.61 14.21 39.03
CA VAL A 632 0.35 14.09 37.93
C VAL A 632 1.00 12.72 37.86
N PHE A 633 1.01 12.11 36.68
CA PHE A 633 1.78 10.90 36.41
C PHE A 633 2.83 11.18 35.32
N CYS A 634 4.09 11.28 35.74
CA CYS A 634 5.25 11.45 34.84
C CYS A 634 5.67 10.10 34.28
N ILE A 635 5.70 9.96 32.98
CA ILE A 635 5.91 8.67 32.31
C ILE A 635 6.94 8.83 31.19
N SER A 636 8.00 8.00 31.20
CA SER A 636 8.88 7.96 30.03
C SER A 636 8.15 7.35 28.84
N LEU A 637 8.29 7.96 27.64
CA LEU A 637 7.53 7.57 26.45
C LEU A 637 7.70 6.08 26.10
N LYS A 638 8.91 5.53 26.27
CA LYS A 638 9.19 4.10 26.09
C LYS A 638 8.47 3.20 27.12
N ALA A 639 8.36 3.65 28.36
CA ALA A 639 7.65 2.91 29.40
C ALA A 639 6.13 3.04 29.26
N GLY A 640 5.64 4.18 28.79
CA GLY A 640 4.21 4.45 28.53
C GLY A 640 3.62 3.67 27.36
N GLY A 641 4.45 3.23 26.40
CA GLY A 641 4.01 2.52 25.20
C GLY A 641 3.39 1.14 25.41
N THR A 642 3.32 0.62 26.65
CA THR A 642 2.90 -0.76 26.89
C THR A 642 1.79 -0.92 27.96
N GLY A 643 0.56 -1.23 27.52
CA GLY A 643 -0.48 -1.91 28.30
C GLY A 643 -1.05 -1.21 29.55
N LEU A 644 -0.75 0.07 29.80
CA LEU A 644 -1.28 0.81 30.94
C LEU A 644 -2.74 1.23 30.70
N ASN A 645 -3.55 1.24 31.75
CA ASN A 645 -4.91 1.78 31.75
C ASN A 645 -4.98 2.96 32.72
N LEU A 646 -5.06 4.17 32.22
CA LEU A 646 -4.97 5.43 32.99
C LEU A 646 -6.17 6.34 32.68
N THR A 647 -7.36 5.78 32.72
CA THR A 647 -8.62 6.46 32.36
C THR A 647 -9.09 7.49 33.38
N SER A 648 -8.41 7.61 34.54
CA SER A 648 -8.67 8.70 35.49
C SER A 648 -8.10 10.04 35.03
N ALA A 649 -7.14 10.04 34.11
CA ALA A 649 -6.56 11.25 33.55
C ALA A 649 -7.38 11.76 32.37
N ASP A 650 -7.56 13.07 32.30
CA ASP A 650 -8.26 13.80 31.24
C ASP A 650 -7.38 14.85 30.53
N ILE A 651 -6.16 15.05 31.01
CA ILE A 651 -5.14 15.86 30.34
C ILE A 651 -3.90 15.01 30.04
N VAL A 652 -3.41 15.13 28.82
CA VAL A 652 -2.16 14.48 28.37
C VAL A 652 -1.22 15.56 27.84
N ILE A 653 0.00 15.61 28.39
CA ILE A 653 1.03 16.54 27.94
C ILE A 653 2.19 15.73 27.34
N HIS A 654 2.45 15.93 26.06
CA HIS A 654 3.68 15.50 25.40
C HIS A 654 4.68 16.64 25.46
N TYR A 655 5.68 16.49 26.33
CA TYR A 655 6.68 17.53 26.57
C TYR A 655 7.60 17.75 25.37
N ASP A 656 7.94 16.68 24.67
CA ASP A 656 8.78 16.71 23.47
C ASP A 656 8.17 15.87 22.34
N PRO A 657 8.15 16.37 21.07
CA PRO A 657 7.65 15.61 19.94
C PRO A 657 8.57 14.43 19.61
N TRP A 658 7.98 13.30 19.18
CA TRP A 658 8.69 12.10 18.81
C TRP A 658 8.58 11.82 17.31
N TRP A 659 9.65 11.33 16.70
CA TRP A 659 9.66 11.00 15.26
C TRP A 659 8.57 10.00 14.83
N ASN A 660 8.15 9.12 15.72
CA ASN A 660 7.12 8.12 15.47
C ASN A 660 5.80 8.54 16.16
N VAL A 661 4.87 9.03 15.34
CA VAL A 661 3.51 9.45 15.75
C VAL A 661 2.75 8.30 16.44
N ALA A 662 2.93 7.06 15.96
CA ALA A 662 2.23 5.91 16.53
C ALA A 662 2.55 5.72 18.02
N VAL A 663 3.79 5.95 18.44
CA VAL A 663 4.18 5.84 19.86
C VAL A 663 3.57 6.96 20.70
N GLN A 664 3.47 8.19 20.17
CA GLN A 664 2.77 9.29 20.86
C GLN A 664 1.27 8.99 20.99
N ASN A 665 0.63 8.55 19.90
CA ASN A 665 -0.77 8.16 19.93
C ASN A 665 -1.02 7.00 20.90
N GLN A 666 -0.13 6.01 20.94
CA GLN A 666 -0.19 4.93 21.92
C GLN A 666 -0.14 5.43 23.36
N ALA A 667 0.68 6.44 23.65
CA ALA A 667 0.77 7.05 24.97
C ALA A 667 -0.54 7.81 25.31
N THR A 668 -1.06 8.61 24.39
CA THR A 668 -2.35 9.32 24.53
C THR A 668 -3.51 8.35 24.77
N ASP A 669 -3.53 7.22 24.06
CA ASP A 669 -4.57 6.20 24.15
C ASP A 669 -4.60 5.46 25.51
N ARG A 670 -3.70 5.76 26.43
CA ARG A 670 -3.76 5.29 27.83
C ARG A 670 -4.86 6.02 28.62
N ALA A 671 -5.12 7.28 28.29
CA ALA A 671 -6.21 8.08 28.85
C ALA A 671 -7.47 7.97 28.00
N HIS A 672 -7.37 8.06 26.65
CA HIS A 672 -8.51 8.06 25.74
C HIS A 672 -8.88 6.65 25.26
N ARG A 673 -9.63 5.91 26.09
CA ARG A 673 -10.07 4.52 25.82
C ARG A 673 -11.38 4.21 26.51
N ILE A 674 -11.95 3.02 26.25
CA ILE A 674 -13.18 2.56 26.90
C ILE A 674 -13.04 2.66 28.43
N GLY A 675 -13.95 3.38 29.04
CA GLY A 675 -13.97 3.70 30.49
C GLY A 675 -13.64 5.16 30.79
N GLN A 676 -13.17 5.95 29.83
CA GLN A 676 -13.02 7.39 29.98
C GLN A 676 -14.39 8.08 30.04
N LYS A 677 -14.57 9.04 30.96
CA LYS A 677 -15.81 9.75 31.19
C LYS A 677 -15.73 11.26 30.86
N HIS A 678 -14.53 11.76 30.67
CA HIS A 678 -14.23 13.19 30.44
C HIS A 678 -13.63 13.40 29.05
N VAL A 679 -13.81 14.60 28.49
CA VAL A 679 -13.07 15.02 27.29
C VAL A 679 -11.57 14.95 27.59
N VAL A 680 -10.81 14.33 26.70
CA VAL A 680 -9.35 14.23 26.86
C VAL A 680 -8.67 15.33 26.06
N THR A 681 -8.00 16.26 26.73
CA THR A 681 -7.21 17.30 26.08
C THR A 681 -5.74 16.89 26.02
N VAL A 682 -5.17 16.96 24.82
CA VAL A 682 -3.78 16.56 24.54
C VAL A 682 -2.96 17.79 24.15
N TYR A 683 -2.05 18.20 24.97
CA TYR A 683 -1.11 19.28 24.68
C TYR A 683 0.22 18.71 24.17
N LYS A 684 0.67 19.21 23.01
CA LYS A 684 1.99 18.91 22.44
C LYS A 684 2.83 20.17 22.53
N LEU A 685 3.85 20.15 23.40
CA LEU A 685 4.74 21.30 23.57
C LEU A 685 5.80 21.29 22.48
N VAL A 686 5.93 22.39 21.77
CA VAL A 686 6.82 22.55 20.61
C VAL A 686 7.64 23.82 20.76
N ALA A 687 8.96 23.72 20.62
CA ALA A 687 9.81 24.89 20.55
C ALA A 687 9.67 25.56 19.17
N GLU A 688 9.16 26.79 19.14
CA GLU A 688 8.89 27.58 17.93
C GLU A 688 10.20 27.89 17.17
N GLY A 689 10.18 27.82 15.84
CA GLY A 689 11.34 28.09 14.98
C GLY A 689 12.46 27.09 15.07
N THR A 690 12.21 25.90 15.62
CA THR A 690 13.25 24.88 15.84
C THR A 690 13.00 23.59 15.07
N ILE A 691 13.92 22.64 15.23
CA ILE A 691 13.78 21.28 14.69
C ILE A 691 12.49 20.58 15.17
N GLU A 692 11.93 20.96 16.34
CA GLU A 692 10.72 20.32 16.85
C GLU A 692 9.48 20.67 16.00
N GLU A 693 9.37 21.91 15.55
CA GLU A 693 8.29 22.32 14.65
C GLU A 693 8.33 21.54 13.33
N LYS A 694 9.51 21.39 12.75
CA LYS A 694 9.72 20.60 11.53
C LYS A 694 9.48 19.11 11.72
N ILE A 695 9.72 18.58 12.91
CA ILE A 695 9.34 17.20 13.26
C ILE A 695 7.82 17.02 13.19
N ILE A 696 7.05 18.00 13.68
CA ILE A 696 5.57 17.96 13.59
C ILE A 696 5.11 17.94 12.14
N ASP A 697 5.68 18.79 11.27
CA ASP A 697 5.35 18.81 9.84
C ASP A 697 5.61 17.46 9.17
N ILE A 698 6.73 16.83 9.47
CA ILE A 698 7.06 15.49 8.96
C ILE A 698 6.08 14.44 9.50
N GLN A 699 5.70 14.54 10.78
CA GLN A 699 4.70 13.66 11.36
C GLN A 699 3.37 13.74 10.61
N GLU A 700 2.89 14.94 10.29
CA GLU A 700 1.63 15.15 9.59
C GLU A 700 1.68 14.61 8.15
N ARG A 701 2.78 14.84 7.43
CA ARG A 701 3.01 14.26 6.10
C ARG A 701 2.98 12.72 6.15
N LYS A 702 3.67 12.11 7.11
CA LYS A 702 3.70 10.65 7.29
C LYS A 702 2.34 10.07 7.68
N LYS A 703 1.56 10.77 8.50
CA LYS A 703 0.22 10.36 8.90
C LYS A 703 -0.71 10.30 7.68
N LYS A 704 -0.73 11.35 6.86
CA LYS A 704 -1.50 11.38 5.61
C LYS A 704 -1.12 10.22 4.67
N LEU A 705 0.17 9.94 4.56
CA LEU A 705 0.69 8.85 3.74
C LEU A 705 0.25 7.45 4.22
N ALA A 706 0.29 7.19 5.52
CA ALA A 706 -0.13 5.90 6.08
C ALA A 706 -1.65 5.69 5.94
N GLU A 707 -2.43 6.74 6.09
CA GLU A 707 -3.87 6.75 5.86
C GLU A 707 -4.19 6.46 4.38
N GLN A 708 -3.46 7.08 3.46
CA GLN A 708 -3.60 6.87 2.02
C GLN A 708 -3.36 5.43 1.58
N VAL A 709 -2.38 4.71 2.13
CA VAL A 709 -2.13 3.28 1.80
C VAL A 709 -3.27 2.38 2.25
N LEU A 710 -3.85 2.70 3.39
CA LEU A 710 -4.96 1.91 3.95
C LEU A 710 -6.31 2.30 3.34
N GLU A 711 -6.43 3.54 2.83
CA GLU A 711 -7.67 4.12 2.29
C GLU A 711 -7.66 4.41 0.78
N GLY A 712 -6.51 4.51 0.09
CA GLY A 712 -6.49 4.58 -1.38
C GLY A 712 -5.65 5.65 -2.09
N GLU A 713 -4.72 6.35 -1.45
CA GLU A 713 -3.89 7.35 -2.14
C GLU A 713 -2.39 7.30 -1.73
N GLY A 714 -1.50 7.59 -2.67
CA GLY A 714 -0.06 7.31 -2.78
C GLY A 714 0.95 7.61 -1.62
N MET A 715 2.15 7.04 -1.70
CA MET A 715 3.20 7.07 -0.66
C MET A 715 4.54 7.64 -1.10
N ASP A 716 5.21 8.35 -0.17
CA ASP A 716 6.65 8.62 -0.20
C ASP A 716 7.41 7.87 0.91
N SER A 717 8.59 7.34 0.58
CA SER A 717 9.40 6.53 1.51
C SER A 717 10.36 7.41 2.32
N ALA A 718 10.27 7.42 3.63
CA ALA A 718 11.13 8.21 4.48
C ALA A 718 12.29 7.41 5.09
N SER A 719 13.43 7.46 4.42
CA SER A 719 14.72 7.57 5.11
C SER A 719 15.17 9.01 4.93
N PHE A 720 15.49 9.73 6.02
CA PHE A 720 15.99 11.10 5.89
C PHE A 720 17.17 11.14 4.94
N THR A 721 17.03 11.91 3.86
CA THR A 721 18.11 12.27 2.97
C THR A 721 18.96 13.38 3.62
N LYS A 722 20.13 13.65 3.05
CA LYS A 722 20.97 14.77 3.50
C LYS A 722 20.22 16.10 3.35
N GLU A 723 19.47 16.25 2.25
CA GLU A 723 18.66 17.42 1.93
C GLU A 723 17.55 17.63 2.95
N GLU A 724 16.83 16.56 3.31
CA GLU A 724 15.78 16.63 4.34
C GLU A 724 16.32 17.02 5.72
N ILE A 725 17.52 16.53 6.10
CA ILE A 725 18.14 16.94 7.37
C ILE A 725 18.60 18.40 7.30
N LEU A 726 19.11 18.86 6.16
CA LEU A 726 19.44 20.27 5.96
C LEU A 726 18.19 21.15 6.02
N GLU A 727 17.09 20.72 5.45
CA GLU A 727 15.78 21.38 5.55
C GLU A 727 15.26 21.43 7.00
N LEU A 728 15.49 20.37 7.79
CA LEU A 728 15.18 20.31 9.22
C LEU A 728 15.96 21.34 10.05
N LEU A 729 17.13 21.73 9.61
CA LEU A 729 17.96 22.72 10.31
C LEU A 729 17.69 24.17 9.87
N GLY A 730 16.84 24.39 8.86
CA GLY A 730 16.38 25.70 8.38
C GLY A 730 17.20 26.23 7.26
#